data_8327d2f8df17a032b926e6c43fc94be3
#
_entry.id   8327d2f8df17a032b926e6c43fc94be3
#
_cell.length_a   1.000
_cell.length_b   1.000
_cell.length_c   1.000
_cell.angle_alpha   90.00
_cell.angle_beta   90.00
_cell.angle_gamma   90.00
#
_symmetry.space_group_name_H-M   'P 1'
#
loop_
_entity.id
_entity.type
_entity.pdbx_description
1 polymer ?
#
loop_
_entity_poly.entity_id
_entity_poly.type
_entity_poly.pdbx_seq_one_letter_code
_entity_poly.pdbx_strand_id
1 'polypeptide(L)'
;MKYNPNEIEARWQKYWAENQTFAAENHSDKPKYYVLDMFPYPSGAGLHVGHPLGYIASDIYARYKRHKGFNVLHPQGYDSFGLPAEQYAIQTGQHPDKTTKENIARYRQQLDKIGFSFDWDREVRTSSPEYYKWTQWIFIQLFNSWYNKTSDKAESICSLIELFQKDGNANVNAVSDDNIEAFSSEQWNDFSKEQQEKILLQYRLTYLAETEVNWCPGLGTVLANDEIINGVSERGGFPVIRKKMTQWSMRISAYAQRLLDGLKDIDWTQSLKDSQENWIGKSVGALVTFKVLDSEENKNTVDYALSGNDYSGYEIDVFTTRPDTIFGVTFMTLAPEHELVSKITTSEWKQSVEQYVEATSKRSERERMADVKTISGVFTGAYAEHPFTKEPIPVWVGDYVLAGYGTGAVMAVPCGDERDYAFANHFKGKNGMLPIINIFANADISAAAYGSKDNVEIANSDFLNGLNYKDATKKAIEELEKLGQGKGKTNYRLRDAVFSRQRYWGEPFPVYYVNDLPQMIDAQHLPIRLPEVEKYLPTEDGQPPLGNSKEWAWSTSENKIVANDLIDNKTIFPLELNTMPGWAGSSWYWLRYMDPHNNDEFVSKEDEQYWQNVDLYIGGSEHATGHLLYSRFWNKFLKDRGFVSQDEPFKKLINQGMILGMSAFAYRLDGTNTFVSKNQIGDRKFQPIHVDVSFVNASDELNIEAFKNWREDYKTAEFITEPTGKFTVGREVEKMSKSKFNVVTPDDICEEYGADTLRLYEMFLGPLEQAKPWNTAGITGVFGFLKKLWKLYFDENGLVVNSNPASKEALKTLHKTIKKVQDDIEGFSFNTSVSQFMIAVNELTAMNCHERSVLEPLAVLISPYAPHIAEELWSTLGHQTSISTAPFPKFNAEHLVESSKEYPVSFNGKMRFTLELPLDLSKEQIEEIVMKDERTIKQLEGKTPNKVIIVPGKIINLVG
;
A
#
# COMPACT_ATOMS: atom_id res chain seq x y z
N MET A 1 23.77 41.06 -6.39
CA MET A 1 23.66 39.85 -7.17
C MET A 1 22.22 39.31 -7.02
N LYS A 2 21.58 39.06 -8.16
CA LYS A 2 20.18 38.58 -8.17
C LYS A 2 20.10 37.05 -8.08
N TYR A 3 19.14 36.54 -7.32
CA TYR A 3 18.86 35.12 -7.24
C TYR A 3 18.33 34.60 -8.58
N ASN A 4 19.05 33.66 -9.18
CA ASN A 4 18.66 32.97 -10.42
C ASN A 4 18.60 31.44 -10.18
N PRO A 5 17.43 30.90 -9.86
CA PRO A 5 17.34 29.50 -9.51
C PRO A 5 17.75 28.53 -10.61
N ASN A 6 17.37 28.80 -11.86
CA ASN A 6 17.64 27.88 -12.97
C ASN A 6 19.13 27.70 -13.24
N GLU A 7 19.90 28.77 -13.18
CA GLU A 7 21.35 28.73 -13.36
C GLU A 7 22.05 28.00 -12.20
N ILE A 8 21.68 28.32 -10.98
CA ILE A 8 22.21 27.69 -9.76
C ILE A 8 21.91 26.20 -9.75
N GLU A 9 20.68 25.82 -10.02
CA GLU A 9 20.22 24.43 -9.99
C GLU A 9 20.90 23.57 -11.05
N ALA A 10 21.01 24.06 -12.27
CA ALA A 10 21.70 23.36 -13.34
C ALA A 10 23.18 23.09 -13.01
N ARG A 11 23.85 24.08 -12.41
CA ARG A 11 25.27 23.98 -12.04
C ARG A 11 25.48 22.92 -10.95
N TRP A 12 24.65 22.91 -9.91
CA TRP A 12 24.81 21.98 -8.80
C TRP A 12 24.35 20.55 -9.13
N GLN A 13 23.32 20.39 -9.96
CA GLN A 13 22.92 19.09 -10.48
C GLN A 13 24.05 18.45 -11.28
N LYS A 14 24.74 19.22 -12.12
CA LYS A 14 25.92 18.79 -12.84
C LYS A 14 27.06 18.40 -11.90
N TYR A 15 27.35 19.23 -10.89
CA TYR A 15 28.37 18.96 -9.88
C TYR A 15 28.10 17.62 -9.16
N TRP A 16 26.89 17.39 -8.70
CA TRP A 16 26.52 16.16 -7.99
C TRP A 16 26.69 14.92 -8.89
N ALA A 17 26.28 15.03 -10.14
CA ALA A 17 26.40 13.93 -11.11
C ALA A 17 27.87 13.59 -11.40
N GLU A 18 28.69 14.59 -11.65
CA GLU A 18 30.13 14.42 -11.98
C GLU A 18 30.94 13.87 -10.78
N ASN A 19 30.61 14.28 -9.58
CA ASN A 19 31.32 13.88 -8.35
C ASN A 19 30.70 12.68 -7.63
N GLN A 20 29.57 12.14 -8.14
CA GLN A 20 28.82 11.08 -7.47
C GLN A 20 28.66 11.38 -5.96
N THR A 21 28.23 12.59 -5.65
CA THR A 21 28.20 13.16 -4.29
C THR A 21 27.42 12.32 -3.30
N PHE A 22 26.39 11.63 -3.76
CA PHE A 22 25.47 10.87 -2.92
C PHE A 22 25.67 9.36 -3.00
N ALA A 23 26.78 8.91 -3.57
CA ALA A 23 27.12 7.49 -3.62
C ALA A 23 27.30 6.91 -2.22
N ALA A 24 26.60 5.80 -1.94
CA ALA A 24 26.76 5.06 -0.70
C ALA A 24 27.93 4.10 -0.83
N GLU A 25 28.59 3.86 0.28
CA GLU A 25 29.70 2.90 0.37
C GLU A 25 29.25 1.64 1.10
N ASN A 26 29.60 0.48 0.57
CA ASN A 26 29.46 -0.76 1.34
C ASN A 26 30.61 -0.88 2.35
N HIS A 27 30.31 -1.37 3.54
CA HIS A 27 31.28 -1.61 4.61
C HIS A 27 32.03 -0.36 5.12
N SER A 28 31.32 0.77 5.18
CA SER A 28 31.84 1.98 5.82
C SER A 28 31.93 1.84 7.34
N ASP A 29 32.90 2.54 7.95
CA ASP A 29 33.01 2.67 9.42
C ASP A 29 31.91 3.53 10.04
N LYS A 30 31.21 4.34 9.20
CA LYS A 30 30.07 5.13 9.62
C LYS A 30 28.85 4.22 9.85
N PRO A 31 27.95 4.55 10.79
CA PRO A 31 26.70 3.82 10.92
C PRO A 31 25.88 3.93 9.64
N LYS A 32 25.24 2.84 9.26
CA LYS A 32 24.41 2.80 8.06
C LYS A 32 23.04 3.41 8.30
N TYR A 33 22.46 4.00 7.26
CA TYR A 33 21.05 4.35 7.23
C TYR A 33 20.48 4.14 5.84
N TYR A 34 19.46 3.31 5.74
CA TYR A 34 18.83 2.95 4.46
C TYR A 34 17.46 3.62 4.35
N VAL A 35 17.37 4.61 3.45
CA VAL A 35 16.13 5.32 3.12
C VAL A 35 15.64 4.84 1.77
N LEU A 36 14.40 4.41 1.69
CA LEU A 36 13.83 3.87 0.46
C LEU A 36 12.49 4.53 0.14
N ASP A 37 12.31 4.88 -1.12
CA ASP A 37 11.01 5.24 -1.69
C ASP A 37 10.41 4.04 -2.43
N MET A 38 9.09 3.96 -2.47
CA MET A 38 8.44 3.07 -3.41
C MET A 38 8.73 3.57 -4.82
N PHE A 39 9.46 2.76 -5.59
CA PHE A 39 9.91 3.19 -6.91
C PHE A 39 8.73 3.36 -7.88
N PRO A 40 8.82 4.33 -8.83
CA PRO A 40 7.71 4.63 -9.70
C PRO A 40 7.55 3.61 -10.82
N TYR A 41 6.32 3.47 -11.29
CA TYR A 41 6.03 2.86 -12.59
C TYR A 41 6.12 3.96 -13.67
N PRO A 42 7.03 3.85 -14.64
CA PRO A 42 7.23 4.90 -15.64
C PRO A 42 6.12 4.93 -16.67
N SER A 43 5.21 5.89 -16.56
CA SER A 43 4.13 6.14 -17.52
C SER A 43 4.52 7.18 -18.57
N GLY A 44 3.87 7.15 -19.73
CA GLY A 44 4.17 8.08 -20.84
C GLY A 44 3.90 9.56 -20.51
N ALA A 45 3.14 9.84 -19.48
CA ALA A 45 2.86 11.21 -19.04
C ALA A 45 4.00 11.88 -18.30
N GLY A 46 4.94 11.13 -17.78
CA GLY A 46 5.86 11.61 -16.78
C GLY A 46 5.20 11.84 -15.42
N LEU A 47 5.91 12.52 -14.55
CA LEU A 47 5.45 12.85 -13.20
C LEU A 47 4.52 14.06 -13.20
N HIS A 48 3.52 14.06 -12.33
CA HIS A 48 2.83 15.29 -11.90
C HIS A 48 3.32 15.70 -10.51
N VAL A 49 2.93 16.90 -10.05
CA VAL A 49 3.41 17.45 -8.77
C VAL A 49 3.07 16.62 -7.53
N GLY A 50 2.12 15.71 -7.63
CA GLY A 50 1.77 14.81 -6.53
C GLY A 50 2.76 13.68 -6.30
N HIS A 51 3.48 13.23 -7.33
CA HIS A 51 4.41 12.11 -7.23
C HIS A 51 5.64 12.41 -6.36
N PRO A 52 6.29 13.58 -6.46
CA PRO A 52 7.52 13.82 -5.71
C PRO A 52 7.31 14.12 -4.22
N LEU A 53 6.09 14.24 -3.73
CA LEU A 53 5.84 14.56 -2.32
C LEU A 53 6.58 13.61 -1.36
N GLY A 54 6.41 12.31 -1.53
CA GLY A 54 7.11 11.29 -0.75
C GLY A 54 8.61 11.30 -0.98
N TYR A 55 9.03 11.50 -2.22
CA TYR A 55 10.46 11.56 -2.58
C TYR A 55 11.17 12.77 -1.95
N ILE A 56 10.50 13.89 -1.89
CA ILE A 56 11.04 15.09 -1.23
C ILE A 56 11.20 14.83 0.27
N ALA A 57 10.20 14.24 0.90
CA ALA A 57 10.24 13.90 2.32
C ALA A 57 11.39 12.93 2.64
N SER A 58 11.54 11.86 1.88
CA SER A 58 12.62 10.89 2.05
C SER A 58 13.99 11.52 1.79
N ASP A 59 14.09 12.39 0.80
CA ASP A 59 15.33 13.09 0.46
C ASP A 59 15.78 14.05 1.56
N ILE A 60 14.84 14.77 2.16
CA ILE A 60 15.13 15.62 3.35
C ILE A 60 15.69 14.76 4.46
N TYR A 61 15.08 13.63 4.75
CA TYR A 61 15.51 12.74 5.80
C TYR A 61 16.89 12.12 5.51
N ALA A 62 17.12 11.70 4.28
CA ALA A 62 18.40 11.17 3.83
C ALA A 62 19.53 12.20 3.96
N ARG A 63 19.29 13.44 3.53
CA ARG A 63 20.26 14.54 3.67
C ARG A 63 20.55 14.87 5.13
N TYR A 64 19.51 14.90 5.96
CA TYR A 64 19.63 15.11 7.39
C TYR A 64 20.51 14.03 8.04
N LYS A 65 20.31 12.76 7.70
CA LYS A 65 21.12 11.66 8.24
C LYS A 65 22.59 11.75 7.80
N ARG A 66 22.86 12.21 6.57
CA ARG A 66 24.24 12.48 6.14
C ARG A 66 24.89 13.57 6.99
N HIS A 67 24.17 14.65 7.31
CA HIS A 67 24.66 15.68 8.24
C HIS A 67 24.90 15.15 9.65
N LYS A 68 24.20 14.09 10.06
CA LYS A 68 24.40 13.40 11.34
C LYS A 68 25.55 12.38 11.34
N GLY A 69 26.25 12.23 10.22
CA GLY A 69 27.42 11.36 10.11
C GLY A 69 27.13 9.93 9.69
N PHE A 70 25.92 9.63 9.19
CA PHE A 70 25.57 8.31 8.69
C PHE A 70 26.04 8.10 7.26
N ASN A 71 26.35 6.85 6.93
CA ASN A 71 26.47 6.38 5.56
C ASN A 71 25.06 6.04 5.05
N VAL A 72 24.52 6.86 4.18
CA VAL A 72 23.13 6.78 3.74
C VAL A 72 23.03 6.11 2.38
N LEU A 73 22.25 5.04 2.30
CA LEU A 73 21.79 4.46 1.05
C LEU A 73 20.41 5.03 0.71
N HIS A 74 20.36 5.85 -0.33
CA HIS A 74 19.10 6.41 -0.86
C HIS A 74 19.04 6.13 -2.35
N PRO A 75 18.63 4.90 -2.75
CA PRO A 75 18.61 4.49 -4.15
C PRO A 75 17.29 4.87 -4.82
N GLN A 76 17.27 4.78 -6.15
CA GLN A 76 16.07 4.92 -6.97
C GLN A 76 16.14 3.99 -8.17
N GLY A 77 14.99 3.60 -8.67
CA GLY A 77 14.83 2.73 -9.82
C GLY A 77 13.42 2.80 -10.39
N TYR A 78 13.07 1.80 -11.20
CA TYR A 78 11.80 1.79 -11.91
C TYR A 78 11.17 0.41 -11.88
N ASP A 79 9.90 0.38 -11.48
CA ASP A 79 9.04 -0.77 -11.69
C ASP A 79 8.51 -0.70 -13.12
N SER A 80 9.15 -1.46 -14.01
CA SER A 80 9.02 -1.22 -15.45
C SER A 80 8.31 -2.32 -16.23
N PHE A 81 7.87 -3.39 -15.59
CA PHE A 81 6.95 -4.35 -16.16
C PHE A 81 5.49 -3.96 -15.84
N GLY A 82 4.56 -4.38 -16.66
CA GLY A 82 3.15 -4.25 -16.40
C GLY A 82 2.28 -3.90 -17.61
N LEU A 83 1.00 -3.80 -17.33
CA LEU A 83 -0.06 -3.66 -18.32
C LEU A 83 -0.02 -2.37 -19.16
N PRO A 84 0.39 -1.20 -18.62
CA PRO A 84 0.34 0.03 -19.41
C PRO A 84 1.20 0.03 -20.68
N ALA A 85 2.43 -0.45 -20.58
CA ALA A 85 3.34 -0.55 -21.73
C ALA A 85 2.84 -1.58 -22.73
N GLU A 86 2.28 -2.68 -22.27
CA GLU A 86 1.68 -3.71 -23.14
C GLU A 86 0.44 -3.19 -23.87
N GLN A 87 -0.45 -2.48 -23.19
CA GLN A 87 -1.63 -1.87 -23.84
C GLN A 87 -1.23 -0.88 -24.94
N TYR A 88 -0.21 -0.08 -24.68
CA TYR A 88 0.33 0.82 -25.69
C TYR A 88 0.92 0.05 -26.88
N ALA A 89 1.62 -1.06 -26.61
CA ALA A 89 2.13 -1.95 -27.64
C ALA A 89 1.02 -2.58 -28.50
N ILE A 90 -0.07 -3.01 -27.88
CA ILE A 90 -1.25 -3.54 -28.58
C ILE A 90 -1.86 -2.48 -29.51
N GLN A 91 -1.97 -1.24 -29.04
CA GLN A 91 -2.57 -0.15 -29.80
C GLN A 91 -1.70 0.36 -30.95
N THR A 92 -0.38 0.40 -30.77
CA THR A 92 0.54 1.08 -31.67
C THR A 92 1.48 0.16 -32.43
N GLY A 93 1.63 -1.10 -31.99
CA GLY A 93 2.62 -2.03 -32.48
C GLY A 93 4.05 -1.76 -32.00
N GLN A 94 4.26 -0.74 -31.18
CA GLN A 94 5.59 -0.44 -30.62
C GLN A 94 5.96 -1.45 -29.53
N HIS A 95 7.19 -1.98 -29.59
CA HIS A 95 7.68 -2.92 -28.59
C HIS A 95 7.65 -2.30 -27.18
N PRO A 96 7.13 -3.01 -26.15
CA PRO A 96 7.02 -2.46 -24.79
C PRO A 96 8.35 -1.99 -24.21
N ASP A 97 9.46 -2.65 -24.53
CA ASP A 97 10.80 -2.26 -24.05
C ASP A 97 11.20 -0.86 -24.53
N LYS A 98 10.90 -0.53 -25.77
CA LYS A 98 11.18 0.80 -26.33
C LYS A 98 10.36 1.87 -25.61
N THR A 99 9.07 1.65 -25.45
CA THR A 99 8.18 2.55 -24.70
C THR A 99 8.67 2.74 -23.28
N THR A 100 9.02 1.66 -22.61
CA THR A 100 9.52 1.67 -21.24
C THR A 100 10.80 2.48 -21.10
N LYS A 101 11.77 2.28 -22.00
CA LYS A 101 13.03 3.05 -22.01
C LYS A 101 12.81 4.54 -22.21
N GLU A 102 11.93 4.92 -23.13
CA GLU A 102 11.55 6.32 -23.35
C GLU A 102 10.91 6.95 -22.11
N ASN A 103 10.00 6.22 -21.47
CA ASN A 103 9.33 6.68 -20.26
C ASN A 103 10.30 6.80 -19.09
N ILE A 104 11.21 5.86 -18.91
CA ILE A 104 12.27 5.93 -17.90
C ILE A 104 13.15 7.16 -18.11
N ALA A 105 13.57 7.43 -19.35
CA ALA A 105 14.37 8.61 -19.66
C ALA A 105 13.64 9.90 -19.29
N ARG A 106 12.35 9.97 -19.53
CA ARG A 106 11.50 11.10 -19.16
C ARG A 106 11.42 11.29 -17.64
N TYR A 107 11.17 10.21 -16.91
CA TYR A 107 11.13 10.22 -15.43
C TYR A 107 12.47 10.65 -14.84
N ARG A 108 13.57 10.09 -15.35
CA ARG A 108 14.92 10.44 -14.91
C ARG A 108 15.21 11.92 -15.10
N GLN A 109 14.84 12.48 -16.23
CA GLN A 109 15.00 13.89 -16.51
C GLN A 109 14.25 14.78 -15.50
N GLN A 110 13.01 14.42 -15.18
CA GLN A 110 12.21 15.13 -14.20
C GLN A 110 12.77 15.00 -12.78
N LEU A 111 13.19 13.80 -12.37
CA LEU A 111 13.78 13.56 -11.05
C LEU A 111 15.11 14.32 -10.89
N ASP A 112 15.95 14.33 -11.90
CA ASP A 112 17.22 15.07 -11.88
C ASP A 112 16.99 16.58 -11.71
N LYS A 113 15.96 17.14 -12.34
CA LYS A 113 15.59 18.54 -12.20
C LYS A 113 15.13 18.93 -10.79
N ILE A 114 14.52 18.00 -10.05
CA ILE A 114 14.08 18.26 -8.67
C ILE A 114 15.26 18.21 -7.70
N GLY A 115 16.37 17.59 -8.09
CA GLY A 115 17.62 17.62 -7.35
C GLY A 115 17.69 16.69 -6.15
N PHE A 116 17.18 15.47 -6.30
CA PHE A 116 17.25 14.44 -5.27
C PHE A 116 18.67 13.91 -5.05
N SER A 117 18.95 13.47 -3.82
CA SER A 117 20.21 12.84 -3.43
C SER A 117 20.20 11.32 -3.62
N PHE A 118 19.67 10.87 -4.76
CA PHE A 118 19.67 9.44 -5.09
C PHE A 118 21.07 8.97 -5.52
N ASP A 119 21.41 7.76 -5.11
CA ASP A 119 22.58 7.05 -5.63
C ASP A 119 22.21 6.32 -6.93
N TRP A 120 22.33 7.01 -8.05
CA TRP A 120 21.91 6.50 -9.37
C TRP A 120 22.78 5.35 -9.90
N ASP A 121 23.97 5.15 -9.38
CA ASP A 121 24.78 3.98 -9.74
C ASP A 121 24.13 2.66 -9.32
N ARG A 122 23.19 2.74 -8.39
CA ARG A 122 22.43 1.60 -7.89
C ARG A 122 21.05 1.43 -8.54
N GLU A 123 20.76 2.17 -9.61
CA GLU A 123 19.48 2.09 -10.32
C GLU A 123 19.13 0.65 -10.69
N VAL A 124 17.90 0.25 -10.47
CA VAL A 124 17.34 -1.02 -10.93
C VAL A 124 16.13 -0.78 -11.82
N ARG A 125 15.91 -1.70 -12.75
CA ARG A 125 14.75 -1.73 -13.64
C ARG A 125 14.21 -3.16 -13.64
N THR A 126 12.99 -3.36 -13.21
CA THR A 126 12.43 -4.70 -13.08
C THR A 126 12.32 -5.42 -14.44
N SER A 127 12.25 -4.67 -15.54
CA SER A 127 12.21 -5.22 -16.91
C SER A 127 13.56 -5.56 -17.51
N SER A 128 14.65 -5.21 -16.86
CA SER A 128 16.00 -5.56 -17.34
C SER A 128 16.33 -7.01 -17.04
N PRO A 129 16.86 -7.78 -18.03
CA PRO A 129 17.22 -9.18 -17.82
C PRO A 129 18.21 -9.41 -16.68
N GLU A 130 19.14 -8.48 -16.46
CA GLU A 130 20.11 -8.50 -15.36
C GLU A 130 19.44 -8.46 -13.99
N TYR A 131 18.28 -7.81 -13.91
CA TYR A 131 17.46 -7.74 -12.70
C TYR A 131 16.51 -8.94 -12.59
N TYR A 132 15.68 -9.19 -13.60
CA TYR A 132 14.66 -10.23 -13.49
C TYR A 132 15.24 -11.66 -13.50
N LYS A 133 16.50 -11.84 -13.91
CA LYS A 133 17.25 -13.05 -13.66
C LYS A 133 17.10 -13.53 -12.22
N TRP A 134 17.16 -12.60 -11.27
CA TRP A 134 17.09 -12.89 -9.86
C TRP A 134 15.65 -13.06 -9.35
N THR A 135 14.70 -12.41 -9.98
CA THR A 135 13.27 -12.70 -9.77
C THR A 135 12.97 -14.15 -10.18
N GLN A 136 13.49 -14.59 -11.30
CA GLN A 136 13.39 -15.98 -11.77
C GLN A 136 14.09 -16.94 -10.79
N TRP A 137 15.26 -16.57 -10.28
CA TRP A 137 15.98 -17.36 -9.31
C TRP A 137 15.21 -17.52 -8.01
N ILE A 138 14.58 -16.48 -7.50
CA ILE A 138 13.72 -16.56 -6.29
C ILE A 138 12.54 -17.50 -6.55
N PHE A 139 11.93 -17.44 -7.72
CA PHE A 139 10.87 -18.38 -8.09
C PHE A 139 11.35 -19.84 -8.02
N ILE A 140 12.53 -20.13 -8.54
CA ILE A 140 13.15 -21.45 -8.44
C ILE A 140 13.34 -21.88 -6.98
N GLN A 141 13.80 -20.95 -6.14
CA GLN A 141 13.98 -21.25 -4.71
C GLN A 141 12.65 -21.56 -4.02
N LEU A 142 11.60 -20.84 -4.34
CA LEU A 142 10.25 -21.11 -3.83
C LEU A 142 9.73 -22.46 -4.29
N PHE A 143 9.92 -22.79 -5.56
CA PHE A 143 9.55 -24.11 -6.11
C PHE A 143 10.32 -25.27 -5.44
N ASN A 144 11.58 -25.07 -5.12
CA ASN A 144 12.44 -26.06 -4.46
C ASN A 144 12.36 -26.01 -2.93
N SER A 145 11.27 -25.49 -2.41
CA SER A 145 11.06 -25.37 -0.96
C SER A 145 9.66 -25.85 -0.55
N TRP A 146 9.57 -26.26 0.70
CA TRP A 146 8.31 -26.62 1.36
C TRP A 146 8.28 -25.98 2.74
N TYR A 147 7.10 -25.83 3.34
CA TYR A 147 6.96 -25.25 4.67
C TYR A 147 6.81 -26.34 5.73
N ASN A 148 7.82 -26.46 6.60
CA ASN A 148 7.81 -27.39 7.72
C ASN A 148 7.21 -26.71 8.94
N LYS A 149 6.01 -27.14 9.36
CA LYS A 149 5.32 -26.59 10.53
C LYS A 149 6.05 -26.90 11.86
N THR A 150 6.82 -27.97 11.92
CA THR A 150 7.57 -28.33 13.13
C THR A 150 8.71 -27.35 13.40
N SER A 151 9.48 -26.98 12.38
CA SER A 151 10.52 -25.96 12.45
C SER A 151 10.00 -24.54 12.27
N ASP A 152 8.74 -24.40 11.86
CA ASP A 152 8.04 -23.16 11.55
C ASP A 152 8.81 -22.27 10.56
N LYS A 153 9.32 -22.92 9.51
CA LYS A 153 10.06 -22.24 8.43
C LYS A 153 10.04 -23.03 7.13
N ALA A 154 10.35 -22.35 6.03
CA ALA A 154 10.62 -23.00 4.77
C ALA A 154 11.95 -23.77 4.81
N GLU A 155 11.97 -24.93 4.20
CA GLU A 155 13.14 -25.79 4.07
C GLU A 155 13.29 -26.27 2.63
N SER A 156 14.48 -26.77 2.27
CA SER A 156 14.72 -27.38 0.97
C SER A 156 13.79 -28.56 0.72
N ILE A 157 13.27 -28.67 -0.50
CA ILE A 157 12.43 -29.80 -0.91
C ILE A 157 13.18 -31.15 -0.74
N CYS A 158 14.51 -31.13 -0.79
CA CYS A 158 15.32 -32.32 -0.54
C CYS A 158 15.09 -32.91 0.84
N SER A 159 14.88 -32.07 1.85
CA SER A 159 14.61 -32.55 3.21
C SER A 159 13.26 -33.27 3.30
N LEU A 160 12.27 -32.83 2.53
CA LEU A 160 10.96 -33.49 2.43
C LEU A 160 11.09 -34.82 1.72
N ILE A 161 11.85 -34.88 0.63
CA ILE A 161 12.11 -36.14 -0.12
C ILE A 161 12.79 -37.16 0.79
N GLU A 162 13.76 -36.74 1.60
CA GLU A 162 14.42 -37.61 2.58
C GLU A 162 13.42 -38.20 3.60
N LEU A 163 12.51 -37.37 4.09
CA LEU A 163 11.43 -37.82 4.99
C LEU A 163 10.51 -38.84 4.31
N PHE A 164 10.13 -38.59 3.07
CA PHE A 164 9.31 -39.53 2.30
C PHE A 164 10.02 -40.86 2.06
N GLN A 165 11.31 -40.84 1.75
CA GLN A 165 12.11 -42.05 1.57
C GLN A 165 12.23 -42.90 2.84
N LYS A 166 12.25 -42.22 3.99
CA LYS A 166 12.43 -42.89 5.27
C LYS A 166 11.11 -43.42 5.88
N ASP A 167 10.09 -42.56 5.91
CA ASP A 167 8.87 -42.79 6.69
C ASP A 167 7.56 -42.59 5.90
N GLY A 168 7.60 -42.27 4.61
CA GLY A 168 6.42 -41.84 3.89
C GLY A 168 5.94 -40.46 4.39
N ASN A 169 4.64 -40.17 4.24
CA ASN A 169 4.10 -38.85 4.62
C ASN A 169 3.29 -38.86 5.92
N ALA A 170 3.17 -39.98 6.61
CA ALA A 170 2.33 -40.11 7.80
C ALA A 170 2.72 -39.16 8.94
N ASN A 171 4.01 -38.91 9.10
CA ASN A 171 4.56 -38.05 10.17
C ASN A 171 5.04 -36.68 9.69
N VAL A 172 4.77 -36.36 8.45
CA VAL A 172 5.15 -35.04 7.89
C VAL A 172 4.16 -33.94 8.33
N ASN A 173 4.67 -32.94 9.03
CA ASN A 173 3.88 -31.78 9.47
C ASN A 173 4.18 -30.60 8.57
N ALA A 174 3.52 -30.55 7.43
CA ALA A 174 3.75 -29.54 6.38
C ALA A 174 2.52 -28.69 6.09
N VAL A 175 2.74 -27.51 5.58
CA VAL A 175 1.70 -26.76 4.85
C VAL A 175 1.61 -27.34 3.44
N SER A 176 0.46 -27.78 3.06
CA SER A 176 0.23 -28.55 1.82
C SER A 176 -1.18 -28.31 1.29
N ASP A 177 -1.46 -28.85 0.11
CA ASP A 177 -2.82 -28.93 -0.40
C ASP A 177 -3.70 -29.76 0.54
N ASP A 178 -5.00 -29.57 0.46
CA ASP A 178 -5.98 -30.37 1.19
C ASP A 178 -6.08 -31.80 0.57
N ASN A 179 -6.51 -32.75 1.36
CA ASN A 179 -6.80 -34.12 0.91
C ASN A 179 -5.62 -34.90 0.29
N ILE A 180 -4.45 -34.77 0.89
CA ILE A 180 -3.28 -35.54 0.48
C ILE A 180 -3.45 -37.01 0.86
N GLU A 181 -3.23 -37.90 -0.12
CA GLU A 181 -3.25 -39.34 0.11
C GLU A 181 -2.05 -39.77 0.95
N ALA A 182 -2.29 -40.65 1.91
CA ALA A 182 -1.24 -41.25 2.73
C ALA A 182 -0.46 -42.30 1.91
N PHE A 183 0.84 -42.30 2.08
CA PHE A 183 1.73 -43.28 1.48
C PHE A 183 2.86 -43.68 2.45
N SER A 184 3.34 -44.91 2.32
CA SER A 184 4.51 -45.41 3.06
C SER A 184 5.82 -45.07 2.34
N SER A 185 6.95 -45.28 3.03
CA SER A 185 8.28 -45.16 2.42
C SER A 185 8.47 -46.14 1.25
N GLU A 186 7.96 -47.33 1.36
CA GLU A 186 8.02 -48.34 0.28
C GLU A 186 7.23 -47.88 -0.94
N GLN A 187 6.00 -47.39 -0.73
CA GLN A 187 5.18 -46.83 -1.80
C GLN A 187 5.88 -45.66 -2.48
N TRP A 188 6.44 -44.72 -1.71
CA TRP A 188 7.19 -43.57 -2.26
C TRP A 188 8.33 -44.04 -3.18
N ASN A 189 9.12 -45.01 -2.73
CA ASN A 189 10.26 -45.47 -3.49
C ASN A 189 9.86 -46.26 -4.75
N ASP A 190 8.66 -46.86 -4.76
CA ASP A 190 8.12 -47.57 -5.91
C ASP A 190 7.39 -46.64 -6.91
N PHE A 191 7.03 -45.44 -6.51
CA PHE A 191 6.40 -44.45 -7.40
C PHE A 191 7.33 -44.08 -8.56
N SER A 192 6.75 -43.89 -9.75
CA SER A 192 7.44 -43.31 -10.89
C SER A 192 7.88 -41.87 -10.54
N LYS A 193 8.86 -41.39 -11.26
CA LYS A 193 9.31 -39.96 -11.11
C LYS A 193 8.15 -39.01 -11.35
N GLU A 194 7.28 -39.29 -12.30
CA GLU A 194 6.10 -38.45 -12.57
C GLU A 194 5.13 -38.43 -11.40
N GLN A 195 4.86 -39.60 -10.77
CA GLN A 195 4.02 -39.67 -9.57
C GLN A 195 4.63 -38.94 -8.39
N GLN A 196 5.95 -39.03 -8.19
CA GLN A 196 6.66 -38.33 -7.15
C GLN A 196 6.57 -36.81 -7.36
N GLU A 197 6.76 -36.35 -8.58
CA GLU A 197 6.65 -34.90 -8.91
C GLU A 197 5.24 -34.36 -8.68
N LYS A 198 4.20 -35.09 -9.02
CA LYS A 198 2.79 -34.74 -8.73
C LYS A 198 2.54 -34.58 -7.23
N ILE A 199 3.09 -35.48 -6.43
CA ILE A 199 2.96 -35.43 -4.97
C ILE A 199 3.72 -34.20 -4.43
N LEU A 200 4.95 -33.98 -4.87
CA LEU A 200 5.76 -32.86 -4.41
C LEU A 200 5.11 -31.50 -4.72
N LEU A 201 4.41 -31.34 -5.85
CA LEU A 201 3.67 -30.13 -6.16
C LEU A 201 2.64 -29.74 -5.09
N GLN A 202 2.08 -30.72 -4.37
CA GLN A 202 1.13 -30.49 -3.29
C GLN A 202 1.77 -29.86 -2.03
N TYR A 203 3.10 -29.88 -1.93
CA TYR A 203 3.87 -29.36 -0.80
C TYR A 203 4.71 -28.13 -1.12
N ARG A 204 5.02 -27.89 -2.38
CA ARG A 204 5.90 -26.78 -2.79
C ARG A 204 5.31 -25.42 -2.45
N LEU A 205 6.16 -24.43 -2.19
CA LEU A 205 5.74 -23.07 -1.88
C LEU A 205 5.22 -22.30 -3.10
N THR A 206 5.54 -22.76 -4.30
CA THR A 206 4.88 -22.33 -5.52
C THR A 206 4.46 -23.55 -6.31
N TYR A 207 3.27 -23.51 -6.90
CA TYR A 207 2.63 -24.68 -7.50
C TYR A 207 1.63 -24.26 -8.56
N LEU A 208 1.32 -25.19 -9.47
CA LEU A 208 0.23 -25.04 -10.43
C LEU A 208 -1.07 -25.57 -9.81
N ALA A 209 -2.12 -24.77 -9.91
CA ALA A 209 -3.45 -25.15 -9.49
C ALA A 209 -4.52 -24.59 -10.41
N GLU A 210 -5.63 -25.30 -10.50
CA GLU A 210 -6.83 -24.75 -11.13
C GLU A 210 -7.52 -23.84 -10.10
N THR A 211 -7.56 -22.55 -10.38
CA THR A 211 -8.11 -21.53 -9.48
C THR A 211 -9.13 -20.67 -10.20
N GLU A 212 -10.06 -20.12 -9.43
CA GLU A 212 -10.92 -19.05 -9.92
C GLU A 212 -10.13 -17.75 -10.00
N VAL A 213 -10.12 -17.15 -11.16
CA VAL A 213 -9.39 -15.92 -11.43
C VAL A 213 -10.33 -14.86 -11.99
N ASN A 214 -9.92 -13.60 -11.84
CA ASN A 214 -10.62 -12.46 -12.42
C ASN A 214 -10.13 -12.30 -13.87
N TRP A 215 -10.83 -12.90 -14.80
CA TRP A 215 -10.52 -12.84 -16.22
C TRP A 215 -11.14 -11.60 -16.87
N CYS A 216 -10.34 -10.84 -17.58
CA CYS A 216 -10.81 -9.68 -18.35
C CYS A 216 -10.67 -9.96 -19.86
N PRO A 217 -11.77 -10.35 -20.54
CA PRO A 217 -11.71 -10.64 -21.98
C PRO A 217 -11.26 -9.44 -22.83
N GLY A 218 -11.64 -8.22 -22.44
CA GLY A 218 -11.27 -7.00 -23.13
C GLY A 218 -9.78 -6.69 -23.08
N LEU A 219 -9.09 -7.09 -22.01
CA LEU A 219 -7.64 -6.95 -21.85
C LEU A 219 -6.89 -8.24 -22.16
N GLY A 220 -7.58 -9.38 -22.30
CA GLY A 220 -6.97 -10.68 -22.56
C GLY A 220 -6.07 -11.19 -21.47
N THR A 221 -6.33 -10.85 -20.21
CA THR A 221 -5.48 -11.21 -19.06
C THR A 221 -6.27 -11.40 -17.77
N VAL A 222 -5.63 -12.08 -16.81
CA VAL A 222 -6.09 -12.16 -15.43
C VAL A 222 -5.70 -10.87 -14.69
N LEU A 223 -6.61 -10.36 -13.88
CA LEU A 223 -6.42 -9.17 -13.06
C LEU A 223 -6.35 -9.52 -11.58
N ALA A 224 -5.49 -8.85 -10.83
CA ALA A 224 -5.52 -8.88 -9.38
C ALA A 224 -6.74 -8.11 -8.84
N ASN A 225 -7.11 -8.35 -7.58
CA ASN A 225 -8.29 -7.70 -6.99
C ASN A 225 -8.17 -6.16 -6.94
N ASP A 226 -6.96 -5.65 -6.77
CA ASP A 226 -6.67 -4.21 -6.77
C ASP A 226 -6.74 -3.56 -8.16
N GLU A 227 -6.69 -4.37 -9.23
CA GLU A 227 -6.85 -3.92 -10.62
C GLU A 227 -8.34 -3.86 -11.06
N ILE A 228 -9.28 -4.11 -10.15
CA ILE A 228 -10.72 -4.15 -10.45
C ILE A 228 -11.46 -3.14 -9.58
N ILE A 229 -12.26 -2.29 -10.22
CA ILE A 229 -13.11 -1.30 -9.56
C ILE A 229 -14.55 -1.48 -10.05
N ASN A 230 -15.48 -1.72 -9.13
CA ASN A 230 -16.91 -1.90 -9.46
C ASN A 230 -17.19 -2.94 -10.56
N GLY A 231 -16.48 -4.06 -10.55
CA GLY A 231 -16.69 -5.16 -11.49
C GLY A 231 -16.09 -4.97 -12.88
N VAL A 232 -15.37 -3.87 -13.10
CA VAL A 232 -14.66 -3.59 -14.34
C VAL A 232 -13.18 -3.36 -14.08
N SER A 233 -12.35 -3.52 -15.13
CA SER A 233 -10.93 -3.23 -15.01
C SER A 233 -10.69 -1.75 -14.70
N GLU A 234 -9.77 -1.44 -13.82
CA GLU A 234 -9.35 -0.05 -13.53
C GLU A 234 -8.92 0.66 -14.83
N ARG A 235 -8.24 -0.09 -15.70
CA ARG A 235 -7.83 0.40 -17.01
C ARG A 235 -8.82 -0.03 -18.07
N GLY A 236 -9.34 0.92 -18.82
CA GLY A 236 -10.23 0.70 -19.94
C GLY A 236 -11.68 0.40 -19.58
N GLY A 237 -12.00 0.17 -18.30
CA GLY A 237 -13.38 -0.07 -17.87
C GLY A 237 -14.03 -1.32 -18.46
N PHE A 238 -13.24 -2.34 -18.78
CA PHE A 238 -13.74 -3.58 -19.38
C PHE A 238 -14.38 -4.50 -18.35
N PRO A 239 -15.47 -5.21 -18.69
CA PRO A 239 -16.07 -6.20 -17.80
C PRO A 239 -15.08 -7.29 -17.39
N VAL A 240 -15.14 -7.67 -16.12
CA VAL A 240 -14.33 -8.74 -15.54
C VAL A 240 -15.25 -9.89 -15.14
N ILE A 241 -14.91 -11.11 -15.55
CA ILE A 241 -15.65 -12.33 -15.20
C ILE A 241 -14.79 -13.27 -14.37
N ARG A 242 -15.43 -14.08 -13.55
CA ARG A 242 -14.75 -15.15 -12.85
C ARG A 242 -14.65 -16.38 -13.74
N LYS A 243 -13.44 -16.96 -13.81
CA LYS A 243 -13.16 -18.12 -14.65
C LYS A 243 -12.18 -19.06 -13.94
N LYS A 244 -12.36 -20.35 -14.07
CA LYS A 244 -11.35 -21.33 -13.63
C LYS A 244 -10.25 -21.44 -14.66
N MET A 245 -9.01 -21.29 -14.22
CA MET A 245 -7.82 -21.42 -15.07
C MET A 245 -6.69 -22.09 -14.28
N THR A 246 -5.85 -22.83 -14.97
CA THR A 246 -4.61 -23.33 -14.38
C THR A 246 -3.62 -22.18 -14.26
N GLN A 247 -3.20 -21.88 -13.04
CA GLN A 247 -2.36 -20.74 -12.72
C GLN A 247 -1.27 -21.14 -11.74
N TRP A 248 -0.12 -20.47 -11.82
CA TRP A 248 0.86 -20.48 -10.76
C TRP A 248 0.31 -19.79 -9.52
N SER A 249 0.55 -20.34 -8.37
CA SER A 249 0.16 -19.79 -7.08
C SER A 249 1.35 -19.81 -6.12
N MET A 250 1.39 -18.80 -5.23
CA MET A 250 2.35 -18.70 -4.14
C MET A 250 1.66 -19.04 -2.82
N ARG A 251 2.26 -19.94 -2.04
CA ARG A 251 1.70 -20.41 -0.78
C ARG A 251 1.97 -19.44 0.38
N ILE A 252 1.54 -18.19 0.20
CA ILE A 252 1.65 -17.15 1.24
C ILE A 252 0.89 -17.52 2.50
N SER A 253 -0.17 -18.30 2.39
CA SER A 253 -0.96 -18.79 3.52
C SER A 253 -0.12 -19.57 4.55
N ALA A 254 0.98 -20.19 4.13
CA ALA A 254 1.93 -20.82 5.03
C ALA A 254 2.56 -19.85 6.05
N TYR A 255 2.67 -18.59 5.68
CA TYR A 255 3.27 -17.53 6.47
C TYR A 255 2.24 -16.69 7.24
N ALA A 256 0.96 -17.01 7.17
CA ALA A 256 -0.12 -16.18 7.73
C ALA A 256 0.11 -15.78 9.19
N GLN A 257 0.43 -16.75 10.07
CA GLN A 257 0.67 -16.47 11.48
C GLN A 257 1.95 -15.63 11.68
N ARG A 258 3.00 -15.94 10.96
CA ARG A 258 4.27 -15.18 11.06
C ARG A 258 4.13 -13.76 10.52
N LEU A 259 3.30 -13.54 9.51
CA LEU A 259 2.96 -12.21 9.00
C LEU A 259 2.18 -11.40 10.05
N LEU A 260 1.29 -12.04 10.81
CA LEU A 260 0.62 -11.39 11.95
C LEU A 260 1.58 -11.08 13.10
N ASP A 261 2.38 -12.07 13.49
CA ASP A 261 3.30 -11.93 14.63
C ASP A 261 4.35 -10.83 14.37
N GLY A 262 4.85 -10.73 13.16
CA GLY A 262 5.84 -9.75 12.75
C GLY A 262 5.36 -8.29 12.77
N LEU A 263 4.05 -8.05 12.79
CA LEU A 263 3.49 -6.70 12.89
C LEU A 263 3.86 -6.00 14.21
N LYS A 264 4.20 -6.77 15.24
CA LYS A 264 4.64 -6.22 16.55
C LYS A 264 6.04 -5.64 16.50
N ASP A 265 6.86 -6.09 15.55
CA ASP A 265 8.30 -5.79 15.48
C ASP A 265 8.61 -4.61 14.54
N ILE A 266 7.61 -4.00 13.94
CA ILE A 266 7.75 -2.94 12.94
C ILE A 266 7.06 -1.65 13.37
N ASP A 267 7.72 -0.53 13.07
CA ASP A 267 7.22 0.82 13.37
C ASP A 267 6.42 1.37 12.18
N TRP A 268 5.24 0.79 11.99
CA TRP A 268 4.29 1.20 10.96
C TRP A 268 3.07 1.85 11.61
N THR A 269 2.31 2.63 10.85
CA THR A 269 1.06 3.22 11.35
C THR A 269 0.07 2.12 11.73
N GLN A 270 -0.75 2.39 12.75
CA GLN A 270 -1.75 1.41 13.21
C GLN A 270 -2.75 1.08 12.10
N SER A 271 -3.10 2.06 11.27
CA SER A 271 -4.01 1.85 10.13
C SER A 271 -3.47 0.82 9.13
N LEU A 272 -2.17 0.85 8.84
CA LEU A 272 -1.54 -0.16 7.97
C LEU A 272 -1.53 -1.54 8.61
N LYS A 273 -1.16 -1.61 9.88
CA LYS A 273 -1.18 -2.86 10.64
C LYS A 273 -2.57 -3.47 10.68
N ASP A 274 -3.59 -2.68 10.95
CA ASP A 274 -5.00 -3.10 10.95
C ASP A 274 -5.44 -3.61 9.57
N SER A 275 -5.02 -2.93 8.50
CA SER A 275 -5.32 -3.36 7.13
C SER A 275 -4.73 -4.74 6.83
N GLN A 276 -3.48 -4.99 7.22
CA GLN A 276 -2.85 -6.29 7.04
C GLN A 276 -3.48 -7.37 7.95
N GLU A 277 -3.72 -7.04 9.21
CA GLU A 277 -4.37 -7.95 10.16
C GLU A 277 -5.75 -8.38 9.67
N ASN A 278 -6.57 -7.43 9.21
CA ASN A 278 -7.88 -7.71 8.63
C ASN A 278 -7.80 -8.53 7.34
N TRP A 279 -6.81 -8.26 6.50
CA TRP A 279 -6.60 -9.02 5.25
C TRP A 279 -6.20 -10.46 5.53
N ILE A 280 -5.29 -10.69 6.48
CA ILE A 280 -4.89 -12.02 6.91
C ILE A 280 -6.06 -12.72 7.60
N GLY A 281 -6.83 -12.01 8.40
CA GLY A 281 -8.12 -12.42 8.93
C GLY A 281 -8.07 -13.70 9.74
N LYS A 282 -7.27 -13.71 10.81
CA LYS A 282 -7.20 -14.86 11.73
C LYS A 282 -8.52 -15.05 12.47
N SER A 283 -9.04 -16.27 12.44
CA SER A 283 -10.22 -16.70 13.17
C SER A 283 -9.93 -17.96 13.96
N VAL A 284 -10.25 -17.94 15.24
CA VAL A 284 -10.11 -19.11 16.11
C VAL A 284 -11.49 -19.68 16.35
N GLY A 285 -11.65 -20.97 16.16
CA GLY A 285 -12.94 -21.64 16.30
C GLY A 285 -12.81 -23.15 16.17
N ALA A 286 -13.77 -23.78 15.49
CA ALA A 286 -13.79 -25.22 15.28
C ALA A 286 -14.15 -25.56 13.83
N LEU A 287 -13.55 -26.64 13.36
CA LEU A 287 -14.02 -27.36 12.20
C LEU A 287 -15.04 -28.38 12.69
N VAL A 288 -16.23 -28.41 12.07
CA VAL A 288 -17.31 -29.30 12.43
C VAL A 288 -17.75 -30.06 11.17
N THR A 289 -17.85 -31.37 11.27
CA THR A 289 -18.27 -32.23 10.17
C THR A 289 -19.71 -32.71 10.38
N PHE A 290 -20.56 -32.42 9.40
CA PHE A 290 -21.94 -32.87 9.34
C PHE A 290 -22.09 -33.98 8.28
N LYS A 291 -22.57 -35.13 8.66
CA LYS A 291 -22.81 -36.21 7.73
C LYS A 291 -24.08 -35.95 6.91
N VAL A 292 -23.99 -36.09 5.60
CA VAL A 292 -25.16 -35.98 4.72
C VAL A 292 -25.91 -37.29 4.70
N LEU A 293 -27.21 -37.28 4.96
CA LEU A 293 -28.07 -38.43 5.03
C LEU A 293 -28.43 -38.94 3.61
N ASP A 294 -28.69 -40.24 3.46
CA ASP A 294 -29.07 -40.84 2.19
C ASP A 294 -30.42 -40.28 1.69
N SER A 295 -30.52 -39.98 0.41
CA SER A 295 -31.66 -39.29 -0.19
C SER A 295 -32.94 -40.11 -0.29
N GLU A 296 -32.85 -41.44 -0.37
CA GLU A 296 -34.03 -42.34 -0.47
C GLU A 296 -34.79 -42.48 0.84
N GLU A 297 -34.11 -42.32 1.96
CA GLU A 297 -34.70 -42.45 3.30
C GLU A 297 -35.12 -41.11 3.91
N ASN A 298 -34.67 -39.96 3.36
CA ASN A 298 -35.10 -38.62 3.78
C ASN A 298 -36.62 -38.37 3.59
N LYS A 299 -37.33 -39.32 2.99
CA LYS A 299 -38.79 -39.23 2.76
C LYS A 299 -39.62 -39.55 3.99
N ASN A 300 -39.03 -40.15 5.04
CA ASN A 300 -39.73 -40.54 6.27
C ASN A 300 -39.04 -39.95 7.51
N THR A 301 -39.20 -38.66 7.70
CA THR A 301 -38.45 -37.86 8.68
C THR A 301 -38.71 -38.14 10.16
N VAL A 302 -39.77 -38.88 10.54
CA VAL A 302 -40.12 -39.09 11.94
C VAL A 302 -39.51 -40.34 12.56
N ASP A 303 -39.24 -41.38 11.77
CA ASP A 303 -38.63 -42.61 12.24
C ASP A 303 -37.09 -42.69 12.14
N TYR A 304 -36.51 -41.71 11.49
CA TYR A 304 -35.07 -41.68 11.12
C TYR A 304 -34.13 -41.47 12.30
N ALA A 305 -34.51 -40.63 13.23
CA ALA A 305 -33.72 -40.31 14.43
C ALA A 305 -33.59 -41.44 15.43
N LEU A 306 -34.41 -42.51 15.27
CA LEU A 306 -34.47 -43.67 16.20
C LEU A 306 -33.79 -44.94 15.69
N SER A 307 -33.38 -45.01 14.41
CA SER A 307 -32.95 -46.26 13.76
C SER A 307 -31.49 -46.38 13.34
N GLY A 308 -30.65 -45.39 13.60
CA GLY A 308 -29.27 -45.44 13.14
C GLY A 308 -29.19 -45.10 11.63
N ASN A 309 -29.04 -43.87 11.34
CA ASN A 309 -29.14 -43.21 10.04
C ASN A 309 -28.20 -43.82 9.00
N ASP A 310 -28.71 -44.15 7.81
CA ASP A 310 -27.86 -44.47 6.68
C ASP A 310 -27.18 -43.23 6.12
N TYR A 311 -25.89 -43.33 5.98
CA TYR A 311 -25.00 -42.27 5.58
C TYR A 311 -24.72 -42.33 4.06
N SER A 312 -24.93 -41.23 3.38
CA SER A 312 -24.74 -41.12 1.91
C SER A 312 -23.31 -41.26 1.43
N GLY A 313 -22.34 -41.19 2.33
CA GLY A 313 -20.92 -41.10 2.00
C GLY A 313 -20.39 -39.66 1.82
N TYR A 314 -21.27 -38.67 1.88
CA TYR A 314 -20.87 -37.27 1.80
C TYR A 314 -20.85 -36.59 3.15
N GLU A 315 -19.88 -35.67 3.34
CA GLU A 315 -19.74 -34.91 4.56
C GLU A 315 -19.66 -33.42 4.23
N ILE A 316 -20.29 -32.58 5.06
CA ILE A 316 -20.19 -31.14 4.99
C ILE A 316 -19.31 -30.67 6.13
N ASP A 317 -18.14 -30.14 5.80
CA ASP A 317 -17.25 -29.51 6.76
C ASP A 317 -17.56 -28.01 6.85
N VAL A 318 -17.76 -27.52 8.06
CA VAL A 318 -17.96 -26.10 8.33
C VAL A 318 -16.92 -25.59 9.32
N PHE A 319 -16.45 -24.38 9.10
CA PHE A 319 -15.68 -23.66 10.10
C PHE A 319 -16.58 -22.66 10.81
N THR A 320 -16.59 -22.69 12.12
CA THR A 320 -17.36 -21.75 12.93
C THR A 320 -16.51 -21.12 14.03
N THR A 321 -16.67 -19.82 14.22
CA THR A 321 -16.07 -19.10 15.36
C THR A 321 -16.96 -19.19 16.61
N ARG A 322 -18.15 -19.80 16.49
CA ARG A 322 -19.16 -19.94 17.54
C ARG A 322 -19.58 -21.40 17.73
N PRO A 323 -18.66 -22.32 18.08
CA PRO A 323 -19.02 -23.69 18.36
C PRO A 323 -19.94 -23.84 19.57
N ASP A 324 -19.97 -22.86 20.47
CA ASP A 324 -20.90 -22.73 21.58
C ASP A 324 -22.38 -22.73 21.15
N THR A 325 -22.65 -22.33 19.91
CA THR A 325 -24.03 -22.20 19.38
C THR A 325 -24.52 -23.43 18.62
N ILE A 326 -23.78 -24.54 18.62
CA ILE A 326 -24.05 -25.71 17.76
C ILE A 326 -25.47 -26.27 17.92
N PHE A 327 -26.04 -26.18 19.12
CA PHE A 327 -27.42 -26.65 19.33
C PHE A 327 -28.51 -25.71 18.81
N GLY A 328 -28.11 -24.52 18.35
CA GLY A 328 -29.00 -23.57 17.66
C GLY A 328 -29.00 -23.72 16.14
N VAL A 329 -28.28 -24.70 15.62
CA VAL A 329 -28.23 -24.98 14.17
C VAL A 329 -29.58 -25.54 13.70
N THR A 330 -30.20 -24.83 12.75
CA THR A 330 -31.50 -25.23 12.20
C THR A 330 -31.46 -25.50 10.71
N PHE A 331 -30.44 -25.11 10.02
CA PHE A 331 -30.18 -25.47 8.62
C PHE A 331 -28.69 -25.35 8.29
N MET A 332 -28.32 -25.97 7.18
CA MET A 332 -27.00 -25.82 6.59
C MET A 332 -27.11 -24.98 5.31
N THR A 333 -26.10 -24.19 5.00
CA THR A 333 -26.08 -23.46 3.73
C THR A 333 -24.74 -23.64 3.04
N LEU A 334 -24.81 -24.02 1.77
CA LEU A 334 -23.65 -24.15 0.90
C LEU A 334 -23.54 -22.91 0.00
N ALA A 335 -22.33 -22.51 -0.30
CA ALA A 335 -22.09 -21.55 -1.36
C ALA A 335 -22.57 -22.13 -2.71
N PRO A 336 -23.08 -21.30 -3.63
CA PRO A 336 -23.51 -21.78 -4.94
C PRO A 336 -22.42 -22.53 -5.72
N GLU A 337 -21.17 -22.18 -5.50
CA GLU A 337 -20.00 -22.77 -6.15
C GLU A 337 -19.46 -24.02 -5.45
N HIS A 338 -20.01 -24.38 -4.31
CA HIS A 338 -19.53 -25.53 -3.54
C HIS A 338 -19.68 -26.85 -4.31
N GLU A 339 -18.65 -27.69 -4.30
CA GLU A 339 -18.63 -28.96 -5.08
C GLU A 339 -19.71 -29.97 -4.69
N LEU A 340 -20.18 -29.92 -3.44
CA LEU A 340 -21.22 -30.81 -2.96
C LEU A 340 -22.60 -30.46 -3.48
N VAL A 341 -22.85 -29.25 -3.97
CA VAL A 341 -24.17 -28.82 -4.42
C VAL A 341 -24.72 -29.77 -5.48
N SER A 342 -23.93 -30.08 -6.50
CA SER A 342 -24.36 -31.02 -7.56
C SER A 342 -24.44 -32.46 -7.12
N LYS A 343 -23.67 -32.84 -6.11
CA LYS A 343 -23.57 -34.24 -5.62
C LYS A 343 -24.70 -34.62 -4.69
N ILE A 344 -25.18 -33.71 -3.85
CA ILE A 344 -26.19 -33.98 -2.82
C ILE A 344 -27.59 -33.51 -3.19
N THR A 345 -27.74 -32.64 -4.18
CA THR A 345 -29.05 -32.18 -4.62
C THR A 345 -29.90 -33.29 -5.15
N THR A 346 -31.11 -33.43 -4.59
CA THR A 346 -32.06 -34.47 -5.01
C THR A 346 -32.64 -34.19 -6.40
N SER A 347 -33.16 -35.23 -7.07
CA SER A 347 -33.70 -35.09 -8.43
C SER A 347 -34.84 -34.10 -8.53
N GLU A 348 -35.66 -33.98 -7.49
CA GLU A 348 -36.78 -33.05 -7.40
C GLU A 348 -36.33 -31.59 -7.45
N TRP A 349 -35.19 -31.27 -6.84
CA TRP A 349 -34.69 -29.90 -6.68
C TRP A 349 -33.60 -29.55 -7.68
N LYS A 350 -33.15 -30.50 -8.48
CA LYS A 350 -32.03 -30.33 -9.40
C LYS A 350 -32.17 -29.09 -10.32
N GLN A 351 -33.31 -28.97 -10.96
CA GLN A 351 -33.57 -27.84 -11.90
C GLN A 351 -33.52 -26.50 -11.18
N SER A 352 -34.19 -26.37 -10.04
CA SER A 352 -34.22 -25.16 -9.24
C SER A 352 -32.85 -24.73 -8.75
N VAL A 353 -32.05 -25.70 -8.32
CA VAL A 353 -30.69 -25.47 -7.84
C VAL A 353 -29.77 -25.04 -8.97
N GLU A 354 -29.81 -25.71 -10.13
CA GLU A 354 -29.02 -25.34 -11.30
C GLU A 354 -29.33 -23.93 -11.79
N GLN A 355 -30.61 -23.54 -11.84
CA GLN A 355 -31.04 -22.19 -12.20
C GLN A 355 -30.51 -21.14 -11.20
N TYR A 356 -30.56 -21.44 -9.92
CA TYR A 356 -30.07 -20.56 -8.87
C TYR A 356 -28.55 -20.37 -8.94
N VAL A 357 -27.82 -21.46 -9.12
CA VAL A 357 -26.35 -21.43 -9.26
C VAL A 357 -25.94 -20.64 -10.50
N GLU A 358 -26.62 -20.82 -11.63
CA GLU A 358 -26.35 -20.04 -12.85
C GLU A 358 -26.63 -18.54 -12.63
N ALA A 359 -27.76 -18.20 -12.02
CA ALA A 359 -28.11 -16.80 -11.75
C ALA A 359 -27.09 -16.12 -10.81
N THR A 360 -26.62 -16.82 -9.79
CA THR A 360 -25.66 -16.27 -8.83
C THR A 360 -24.25 -16.20 -9.38
N SER A 361 -23.88 -17.05 -10.35
CA SER A 361 -22.55 -17.02 -10.99
C SER A 361 -22.27 -15.72 -11.75
N LYS A 362 -23.30 -14.97 -12.09
CA LYS A 362 -23.23 -13.67 -12.77
C LYS A 362 -22.85 -12.51 -11.82
N ARG A 363 -22.85 -12.76 -10.50
CA ARG A 363 -22.54 -11.77 -9.47
C ARG A 363 -21.20 -12.11 -8.82
N SER A 364 -20.34 -11.10 -8.64
CA SER A 364 -19.09 -11.25 -7.93
C SER A 364 -19.31 -11.46 -6.41
N GLU A 365 -18.35 -12.09 -5.74
CA GLU A 365 -18.38 -12.22 -4.28
C GLU A 365 -18.52 -10.85 -3.58
N ARG A 366 -17.87 -9.82 -4.13
CA ARG A 366 -17.94 -8.45 -3.60
C ARG A 366 -19.35 -7.86 -3.71
N GLU A 367 -20.01 -8.07 -4.85
CA GLU A 367 -21.39 -7.65 -5.03
C GLU A 367 -22.34 -8.38 -4.10
N ARG A 368 -22.12 -9.68 -3.91
CA ARG A 368 -22.87 -10.50 -2.97
C ARG A 368 -22.67 -10.06 -1.51
N MET A 369 -21.44 -9.69 -1.13
CA MET A 369 -21.15 -9.14 0.20
C MET A 369 -21.79 -7.77 0.44
N ALA A 370 -21.86 -6.94 -0.58
CA ALA A 370 -22.45 -5.59 -0.51
C ALA A 370 -23.97 -5.60 -0.45
N ASP A 371 -24.61 -6.62 -1.01
CA ASP A 371 -26.06 -6.74 -1.07
C ASP A 371 -26.61 -7.46 0.18
N VAL A 372 -26.68 -6.73 1.28
CA VAL A 372 -27.26 -7.21 2.53
C VAL A 372 -28.80 -7.18 2.59
N LYS A 373 -29.44 -6.63 1.58
CA LYS A 373 -30.90 -6.43 1.57
C LYS A 373 -31.66 -7.53 0.84
N THR A 374 -31.04 -8.17 -0.15
CA THR A 374 -31.69 -9.21 -0.96
C THR A 374 -31.42 -10.57 -0.35
N ILE A 375 -32.47 -11.23 0.10
CA ILE A 375 -32.39 -12.59 0.63
C ILE A 375 -32.77 -13.57 -0.46
N SER A 376 -31.85 -14.46 -0.83
CA SER A 376 -32.11 -15.50 -1.83
C SER A 376 -31.49 -16.82 -1.42
N GLY A 377 -32.10 -17.91 -1.86
CA GLY A 377 -31.62 -19.25 -1.61
C GLY A 377 -32.52 -20.28 -2.24
N VAL A 378 -32.05 -21.52 -2.30
CA VAL A 378 -32.80 -22.64 -2.82
C VAL A 378 -32.51 -23.89 -1.97
N PHE A 379 -33.57 -24.67 -1.73
CA PHE A 379 -33.44 -25.95 -0.99
C PHE A 379 -32.84 -27.01 -1.91
N THR A 380 -31.92 -27.83 -1.38
CA THR A 380 -31.29 -28.95 -2.15
C THR A 380 -32.11 -30.23 -2.13
N GLY A 381 -33.08 -30.32 -1.25
CA GLY A 381 -33.78 -31.58 -0.95
C GLY A 381 -33.01 -32.52 -0.03
N ALA A 382 -31.77 -32.26 0.27
CA ALA A 382 -30.92 -33.05 1.14
C ALA A 382 -30.98 -32.61 2.60
N TYR A 383 -30.62 -33.49 3.50
CA TYR A 383 -30.52 -33.26 4.93
C TYR A 383 -29.17 -33.73 5.46
N ALA A 384 -28.63 -33.00 6.43
CA ALA A 384 -27.44 -33.37 7.18
C ALA A 384 -27.82 -33.77 8.60
N GLU A 385 -27.03 -34.63 9.21
CA GLU A 385 -27.22 -35.08 10.59
C GLU A 385 -26.53 -34.12 11.57
N HIS A 386 -27.29 -33.61 12.55
CA HIS A 386 -26.68 -32.85 13.63
C HIS A 386 -25.72 -33.73 14.43
N PRO A 387 -24.47 -33.33 14.70
CA PRO A 387 -23.47 -34.20 15.35
C PRO A 387 -23.89 -34.74 16.72
N PHE A 388 -24.64 -33.99 17.50
CA PHE A 388 -25.02 -34.36 18.86
C PHE A 388 -26.44 -34.86 18.96
N THR A 389 -27.43 -34.19 18.42
CA THR A 389 -28.83 -34.54 18.51
C THR A 389 -29.23 -35.70 17.58
N LYS A 390 -28.43 -35.91 16.54
CA LYS A 390 -28.69 -36.87 15.46
C LYS A 390 -29.95 -36.55 14.63
N GLU A 391 -30.53 -35.37 14.81
CA GLU A 391 -31.68 -34.93 14.03
C GLU A 391 -31.30 -34.44 12.64
N PRO A 392 -32.17 -34.63 11.64
CA PRO A 392 -31.92 -34.18 10.30
C PRO A 392 -32.07 -32.62 10.19
N ILE A 393 -31.14 -32.01 9.51
CA ILE A 393 -31.08 -30.55 9.28
C ILE A 393 -31.13 -30.32 7.78
N PRO A 394 -32.06 -29.47 7.25
CA PRO A 394 -32.14 -29.20 5.81
C PRO A 394 -30.90 -28.47 5.29
N VAL A 395 -30.46 -28.86 4.09
CA VAL A 395 -29.32 -28.24 3.41
C VAL A 395 -29.82 -27.34 2.29
N TRP A 396 -29.45 -26.08 2.39
CA TRP A 396 -29.80 -25.04 1.44
C TRP A 396 -28.57 -24.56 0.66
N VAL A 397 -28.80 -23.90 -0.47
CA VAL A 397 -27.79 -23.13 -1.20
C VAL A 397 -28.16 -21.66 -1.06
N GLY A 398 -27.23 -20.83 -0.68
CA GLY A 398 -27.46 -19.39 -0.47
C GLY A 398 -26.29 -18.55 -0.91
N ASP A 399 -26.57 -17.43 -1.55
CA ASP A 399 -25.57 -16.51 -2.10
C ASP A 399 -24.84 -15.69 -1.04
N TYR A 400 -25.35 -15.64 0.18
CA TYR A 400 -24.67 -14.97 1.30
C TYR A 400 -23.49 -15.80 1.86
N VAL A 401 -23.36 -17.06 1.45
CA VAL A 401 -22.21 -17.90 1.76
C VAL A 401 -21.22 -17.82 0.61
N LEU A 402 -19.96 -17.53 0.94
CA LEU A 402 -18.90 -17.37 -0.05
C LEU A 402 -18.04 -18.62 -0.11
N ALA A 403 -17.84 -19.15 -1.31
CA ALA A 403 -16.98 -20.33 -1.54
C ALA A 403 -15.55 -20.07 -1.06
N GLY A 404 -15.18 -18.83 -1.15
CA GLY A 404 -13.87 -18.34 -0.78
C GLY A 404 -13.62 -18.15 0.72
N TYR A 405 -14.60 -18.31 1.58
CA TYR A 405 -14.45 -18.13 3.03
C TYR A 405 -14.72 -19.44 3.78
N GLY A 406 -13.74 -19.84 4.60
CA GLY A 406 -13.83 -21.09 5.36
C GLY A 406 -13.84 -22.31 4.45
N THR A 407 -14.87 -23.12 4.56
CA THR A 407 -15.10 -24.33 3.76
C THR A 407 -16.10 -24.11 2.60
N GLY A 408 -16.61 -22.89 2.44
CA GLY A 408 -17.71 -22.61 1.51
C GLY A 408 -19.06 -23.17 1.98
N ALA A 409 -19.16 -23.55 3.26
CA ALA A 409 -20.37 -24.04 3.90
C ALA A 409 -20.50 -23.43 5.29
N VAL A 410 -21.71 -23.18 5.74
CA VAL A 410 -21.98 -22.70 7.10
C VAL A 410 -23.05 -23.54 7.78
N MET A 411 -22.87 -23.75 9.07
CA MET A 411 -23.95 -24.14 9.95
C MET A 411 -24.71 -22.89 10.33
N ALA A 412 -25.98 -22.81 9.98
CA ALA A 412 -26.80 -21.64 10.24
C ALA A 412 -27.41 -21.66 11.63
N VAL A 413 -27.16 -20.58 12.39
CA VAL A 413 -27.67 -20.40 13.75
C VAL A 413 -28.51 -19.13 13.79
N PRO A 414 -29.80 -19.19 13.43
CA PRO A 414 -30.67 -18.01 13.34
C PRO A 414 -30.77 -17.19 14.63
N CYS A 415 -30.70 -17.82 15.79
CA CYS A 415 -30.75 -17.09 17.05
C CYS A 415 -29.50 -16.25 17.34
N GLY A 416 -28.36 -16.57 16.72
CA GLY A 416 -27.06 -15.96 16.99
C GLY A 416 -26.41 -15.21 15.83
N ASP A 417 -27.00 -15.23 14.63
CA ASP A 417 -26.48 -14.54 13.44
C ASP A 417 -27.60 -13.85 12.68
N GLU A 418 -27.42 -12.56 12.36
CA GLU A 418 -28.43 -11.73 11.73
C GLU A 418 -28.78 -12.19 10.30
N ARG A 419 -27.83 -12.70 9.54
CA ARG A 419 -28.07 -13.18 8.18
C ARG A 419 -28.83 -14.49 8.20
N ASP A 420 -28.44 -15.39 9.10
CA ASP A 420 -29.13 -16.67 9.30
C ASP A 420 -30.57 -16.43 9.83
N TYR A 421 -30.75 -15.46 10.70
CA TYR A 421 -32.04 -15.04 11.21
C TYR A 421 -32.96 -14.50 10.09
N ALA A 422 -32.44 -13.64 9.26
CA ALA A 422 -33.18 -13.08 8.12
C ALA A 422 -33.54 -14.16 7.10
N PHE A 423 -32.59 -15.07 6.82
CA PHE A 423 -32.81 -16.18 5.90
C PHE A 423 -33.88 -17.16 6.42
N ALA A 424 -33.77 -17.55 7.68
CA ALA A 424 -34.75 -18.46 8.31
C ALA A 424 -36.17 -17.86 8.32
N ASN A 425 -36.31 -16.57 8.62
CA ASN A 425 -37.62 -15.90 8.61
C ASN A 425 -38.17 -15.72 7.21
N HIS A 426 -37.30 -15.44 6.22
CA HIS A 426 -37.73 -15.34 4.81
C HIS A 426 -38.33 -16.66 4.27
N PHE A 427 -37.75 -17.77 4.62
CA PHE A 427 -38.18 -19.10 4.19
C PHE A 427 -39.03 -19.85 5.22
N LYS A 428 -39.50 -19.15 6.25
CA LYS A 428 -40.30 -19.76 7.32
C LYS A 428 -41.48 -20.55 6.78
N GLY A 429 -41.61 -21.80 7.21
CA GLY A 429 -42.68 -22.69 6.79
C GLY A 429 -42.55 -23.23 5.36
N LYS A 430 -41.38 -23.04 4.70
CA LYS A 430 -41.13 -23.52 3.35
C LYS A 430 -40.00 -24.55 3.34
N ASN A 431 -40.12 -25.56 2.52
CA ASN A 431 -39.04 -26.49 2.12
C ASN A 431 -38.21 -27.05 3.29
N GLY A 432 -38.85 -27.49 4.33
CA GLY A 432 -38.19 -28.13 5.47
C GLY A 432 -37.49 -27.17 6.44
N MET A 433 -37.64 -25.86 6.26
CA MET A 433 -37.05 -24.86 7.18
C MET A 433 -37.56 -25.08 8.59
N LEU A 434 -36.66 -25.38 9.51
CA LEU A 434 -36.99 -25.63 10.92
C LEU A 434 -37.28 -24.33 11.69
N PRO A 435 -38.10 -24.40 12.76
CA PRO A 435 -38.28 -23.25 13.65
C PRO A 435 -36.97 -22.80 14.29
N ILE A 436 -36.81 -21.50 14.51
CA ILE A 436 -35.64 -20.95 15.19
C ILE A 436 -35.58 -21.45 16.63
N ILE A 437 -34.45 -21.97 17.04
CA ILE A 437 -34.18 -22.42 18.40
C ILE A 437 -33.39 -21.31 19.14
N ASN A 438 -33.91 -20.79 20.22
CA ASN A 438 -33.19 -19.84 21.06
C ASN A 438 -32.35 -20.65 22.09
N ILE A 439 -31.05 -20.54 21.96
CA ILE A 439 -30.08 -21.16 22.88
C ILE A 439 -29.52 -20.19 23.90
N PHE A 440 -30.01 -18.98 23.96
CA PHE A 440 -29.59 -17.98 24.97
C PHE A 440 -30.66 -17.79 26.03
N ALA A 441 -30.32 -18.08 27.26
CA ALA A 441 -31.27 -18.03 28.37
C ALA A 441 -31.84 -16.64 28.62
N ASN A 442 -31.05 -15.59 28.39
CA ASN A 442 -31.38 -14.22 28.77
C ASN A 442 -31.54 -13.27 27.55
N ALA A 443 -31.65 -13.78 26.35
CA ALA A 443 -31.80 -13.00 25.12
C ALA A 443 -33.21 -13.13 24.51
N ASP A 444 -33.78 -12.00 24.13
CA ASP A 444 -35.01 -11.92 23.34
C ASP A 444 -34.64 -11.88 21.85
N ILE A 445 -34.98 -12.93 21.10
CA ILE A 445 -34.74 -13.04 19.67
C ILE A 445 -36.01 -12.81 18.83
N SER A 446 -37.07 -12.25 19.40
CA SER A 446 -38.35 -12.04 18.70
C SER A 446 -38.23 -11.03 17.54
N ALA A 447 -37.32 -10.06 17.64
CA ALA A 447 -37.13 -9.01 16.66
C ALA A 447 -35.79 -9.09 15.90
N ALA A 448 -34.76 -9.67 16.52
CA ALA A 448 -33.41 -9.78 15.94
C ALA A 448 -32.61 -10.90 16.60
N ALA A 449 -31.57 -11.40 15.94
CA ALA A 449 -30.61 -12.34 16.48
C ALA A 449 -29.78 -11.71 17.60
N TYR A 450 -29.27 -12.56 18.50
CA TYR A 450 -28.34 -12.14 19.55
C TYR A 450 -26.91 -12.59 19.19
N GLY A 451 -26.17 -11.74 18.52
CA GLY A 451 -24.81 -12.03 18.01
C GLY A 451 -23.68 -11.78 19.01
N SER A 452 -23.96 -11.16 20.17
CA SER A 452 -22.93 -10.83 21.17
C SER A 452 -22.38 -12.08 21.87
N LYS A 453 -21.11 -12.01 22.25
CA LYS A 453 -20.44 -12.97 23.10
C LYS A 453 -20.54 -12.61 24.58
N ASP A 454 -20.99 -11.41 24.87
CA ASP A 454 -21.11 -10.87 26.23
C ASP A 454 -22.39 -11.36 26.92
N ASN A 455 -22.31 -11.65 28.19
CA ASN A 455 -23.45 -12.08 29.02
C ASN A 455 -24.18 -13.33 28.47
N VAL A 456 -23.46 -14.20 27.78
CA VAL A 456 -24.01 -15.47 27.26
C VAL A 456 -24.19 -16.46 28.39
N GLU A 457 -25.42 -16.95 28.57
CA GLU A 457 -25.75 -18.13 29.33
C GLU A 457 -26.49 -19.09 28.38
N ILE A 458 -25.91 -20.23 28.12
CA ILE A 458 -26.46 -21.21 27.16
C ILE A 458 -27.65 -21.94 27.76
N ALA A 459 -28.70 -22.12 26.94
CA ALA A 459 -29.90 -22.89 27.25
C ALA A 459 -30.27 -23.78 26.06
N ASN A 460 -31.17 -24.74 26.25
CA ASN A 460 -31.65 -25.68 25.23
C ASN A 460 -30.52 -26.36 24.44
N SER A 461 -29.41 -26.62 25.09
CA SER A 461 -28.15 -27.06 24.45
C SER A 461 -27.51 -28.25 25.20
N ASP A 462 -28.30 -29.14 25.79
CA ASP A 462 -27.83 -30.33 26.48
C ASP A 462 -26.65 -30.06 27.45
N PHE A 463 -25.49 -30.66 27.19
CA PHE A 463 -24.32 -30.56 28.07
C PHE A 463 -23.70 -29.12 28.11
N LEU A 464 -24.13 -28.22 27.23
CA LEU A 464 -23.68 -26.79 27.22
C LEU A 464 -24.55 -25.89 28.07
N ASN A 465 -25.71 -26.39 28.59
CA ASN A 465 -26.64 -25.59 29.43
C ASN A 465 -25.94 -24.96 30.62
N GLY A 466 -26.23 -23.68 30.85
CA GLY A 466 -25.70 -22.91 31.98
C GLY A 466 -24.27 -22.39 31.80
N LEU A 467 -23.57 -22.73 30.70
CA LEU A 467 -22.19 -22.27 30.43
C LEU A 467 -22.17 -20.90 29.78
N ASN A 468 -21.10 -20.16 30.07
CA ASN A 468 -20.79 -18.92 29.36
C ASN A 468 -20.15 -19.22 27.99
N TYR A 469 -19.94 -18.18 27.19
CA TYR A 469 -19.36 -18.31 25.85
C TYR A 469 -18.04 -19.09 25.83
N LYS A 470 -17.11 -18.76 26.72
CA LYS A 470 -15.76 -19.35 26.75
C LYS A 470 -15.80 -20.84 27.13
N ASP A 471 -16.53 -21.16 28.19
CA ASP A 471 -16.62 -22.54 28.68
C ASP A 471 -17.44 -23.41 27.73
N ALA A 472 -18.52 -22.88 27.15
CA ALA A 472 -19.32 -23.58 26.15
C ALA A 472 -18.53 -23.87 24.88
N THR A 473 -17.71 -22.91 24.40
CA THR A 473 -16.82 -23.11 23.24
C THR A 473 -15.85 -24.24 23.50
N LYS A 474 -15.17 -24.23 24.63
CA LYS A 474 -14.23 -25.28 25.02
C LYS A 474 -14.90 -26.65 25.10
N LYS A 475 -16.04 -26.71 25.77
CA LYS A 475 -16.78 -27.98 25.97
C LYS A 475 -17.31 -28.54 24.64
N ALA A 476 -17.84 -27.68 23.77
CA ALA A 476 -18.31 -28.09 22.46
C ALA A 476 -17.18 -28.71 21.60
N ILE A 477 -16.01 -28.11 21.60
CA ILE A 477 -14.84 -28.60 20.89
C ILE A 477 -14.40 -29.95 21.45
N GLU A 478 -14.32 -30.10 22.79
CA GLU A 478 -13.95 -31.38 23.43
C GLU A 478 -14.91 -32.50 23.04
N GLU A 479 -16.22 -32.24 23.06
CA GLU A 479 -17.22 -33.26 22.72
C GLU A 479 -17.24 -33.57 21.22
N LEU A 480 -16.99 -32.61 20.34
CA LEU A 480 -16.82 -32.84 18.90
C LEU A 480 -15.59 -33.70 18.59
N GLU A 481 -14.49 -33.47 19.28
CA GLU A 481 -13.27 -34.29 19.16
C GLU A 481 -13.50 -35.73 19.62
N LYS A 482 -14.24 -35.94 20.71
CA LYS A 482 -14.61 -37.28 21.17
C LYS A 482 -15.47 -38.04 20.18
N LEU A 483 -16.37 -37.35 19.47
CA LEU A 483 -17.18 -37.96 18.39
C LEU A 483 -16.39 -38.21 17.11
N GLY A 484 -15.20 -37.58 16.93
CA GLY A 484 -14.47 -37.59 15.68
C GLY A 484 -15.14 -36.77 14.57
N GLN A 485 -16.03 -35.82 14.93
CA GLN A 485 -16.78 -34.98 14.01
C GLN A 485 -16.42 -33.51 14.13
N GLY A 486 -15.28 -33.18 14.69
CA GLY A 486 -14.77 -31.83 14.75
C GLY A 486 -13.50 -31.71 15.55
N LYS A 487 -12.89 -30.56 15.45
CA LYS A 487 -11.67 -30.21 16.19
C LYS A 487 -11.52 -28.69 16.27
N GLY A 488 -10.82 -28.23 17.29
CA GLY A 488 -10.39 -26.85 17.38
C GLY A 488 -9.51 -26.51 16.16
N LYS A 489 -9.75 -25.39 15.54
CA LYS A 489 -9.00 -24.95 14.36
C LYS A 489 -8.82 -23.43 14.35
N THR A 490 -7.63 -23.01 14.01
CA THR A 490 -7.36 -21.65 13.62
C THR A 490 -7.43 -21.56 12.10
N ASN A 491 -8.20 -20.61 11.60
CA ASN A 491 -8.36 -20.37 10.17
C ASN A 491 -7.89 -18.96 9.82
N TYR A 492 -7.45 -18.79 8.59
CA TYR A 492 -7.02 -17.49 8.06
C TYR A 492 -7.80 -17.21 6.78
N ARG A 493 -8.23 -15.95 6.62
CA ARG A 493 -8.88 -15.49 5.37
C ARG A 493 -7.87 -15.40 4.22
N LEU A 494 -6.60 -15.11 4.54
CA LEU A 494 -5.53 -15.00 3.57
C LEU A 494 -5.44 -16.25 2.71
N ARG A 495 -5.42 -16.05 1.40
CA ARG A 495 -5.30 -17.11 0.41
C ARG A 495 -3.99 -17.03 -0.32
N ASP A 496 -3.63 -18.16 -0.92
CA ASP A 496 -2.47 -18.24 -1.79
C ASP A 496 -2.64 -17.26 -2.96
N ALA A 497 -1.57 -16.57 -3.29
CA ALA A 497 -1.56 -15.54 -4.32
C ALA A 497 -1.45 -16.16 -5.71
N VAL A 498 -2.34 -15.80 -6.62
CA VAL A 498 -2.21 -16.15 -8.04
C VAL A 498 -0.99 -15.41 -8.59
N PHE A 499 -0.03 -16.16 -9.12
CA PHE A 499 1.29 -15.65 -9.50
C PHE A 499 1.57 -15.72 -11.00
N SER A 500 0.59 -15.89 -11.84
CA SER A 500 0.76 -15.87 -13.28
C SER A 500 -0.20 -14.93 -13.97
N ARG A 501 0.23 -14.38 -15.11
CA ARG A 501 -0.53 -13.46 -15.93
C ARG A 501 -0.40 -13.86 -17.41
N GLN A 502 -1.49 -13.67 -18.14
CA GLN A 502 -1.54 -13.89 -19.60
C GLN A 502 -1.08 -12.63 -20.31
N ARG A 503 0.16 -12.23 -20.04
CA ARG A 503 0.79 -11.01 -20.57
C ARG A 503 2.10 -11.35 -21.28
N TYR A 504 2.47 -10.52 -22.24
CA TYR A 504 3.81 -10.54 -22.81
C TYR A 504 4.81 -9.78 -21.92
N TRP A 505 4.45 -8.57 -21.51
CA TRP A 505 5.36 -7.68 -20.78
C TRP A 505 5.35 -7.99 -19.28
N GLY A 506 6.13 -8.97 -18.90
CA GLY A 506 6.32 -9.45 -17.54
C GLY A 506 7.51 -10.41 -17.50
N GLU A 507 7.97 -10.78 -16.32
CA GLU A 507 9.06 -11.73 -16.16
C GLU A 507 8.64 -13.10 -16.70
N PRO A 508 9.39 -13.69 -17.64
CA PRO A 508 9.11 -15.06 -18.05
C PRO A 508 9.46 -16.05 -16.94
N PHE A 509 8.69 -17.13 -16.84
CA PHE A 509 8.98 -18.21 -15.90
C PHE A 509 10.15 -19.06 -16.40
N PRO A 510 11.07 -19.46 -15.53
CA PRO A 510 12.16 -20.40 -15.88
C PRO A 510 11.67 -21.85 -15.85
N VAL A 511 10.58 -22.13 -16.57
CA VAL A 511 9.84 -23.38 -16.48
C VAL A 511 9.60 -23.97 -17.86
N TYR A 512 9.92 -25.25 -18.02
CA TYR A 512 9.49 -26.06 -19.15
C TYR A 512 8.64 -27.24 -18.67
N TYR A 513 7.87 -27.84 -19.54
CA TYR A 513 6.92 -28.90 -19.20
C TYR A 513 7.32 -30.23 -19.79
N VAL A 514 7.36 -31.24 -18.91
CA VAL A 514 7.54 -32.67 -19.31
C VAL A 514 6.26 -33.41 -18.92
N ASN A 515 5.51 -33.92 -19.89
CA ASN A 515 4.20 -34.56 -19.65
C ASN A 515 3.26 -33.71 -18.78
N ASP A 516 3.15 -32.42 -19.11
CA ASP A 516 2.36 -31.41 -18.39
C ASP A 516 2.80 -31.12 -16.95
N LEU A 517 3.95 -31.64 -16.52
CA LEU A 517 4.54 -31.33 -15.22
C LEU A 517 5.64 -30.28 -15.35
N PRO A 518 5.64 -29.26 -14.49
CA PRO A 518 6.63 -28.20 -14.54
C PRO A 518 8.00 -28.68 -14.09
N GLN A 519 9.03 -28.26 -14.82
CA GLN A 519 10.43 -28.49 -14.49
C GLN A 519 11.16 -27.16 -14.46
N MET A 520 12.00 -26.96 -13.45
CA MET A 520 12.80 -25.73 -13.33
C MET A 520 14.04 -25.80 -14.22
N ILE A 521 14.29 -24.71 -14.92
CA ILE A 521 15.56 -24.51 -15.62
C ILE A 521 16.65 -24.25 -14.55
N ASP A 522 17.84 -24.84 -14.73
CA ASP A 522 18.94 -24.62 -13.81
C ASP A 522 19.33 -23.15 -13.74
N ALA A 523 19.58 -22.63 -12.54
CA ALA A 523 19.89 -21.25 -12.29
C ALA A 523 21.10 -20.71 -13.08
N GLN A 524 22.07 -21.58 -13.43
CA GLN A 524 23.23 -21.18 -14.24
C GLN A 524 22.86 -20.73 -15.65
N HIS A 525 21.67 -21.06 -16.14
CA HIS A 525 21.18 -20.72 -17.47
C HIS A 525 20.29 -19.48 -17.48
N LEU A 526 20.06 -18.87 -16.33
CA LEU A 526 19.30 -17.63 -16.23
C LEU A 526 20.12 -16.42 -16.73
N PRO A 527 19.51 -15.36 -17.26
CA PRO A 527 18.05 -15.17 -17.40
C PRO A 527 17.45 -15.91 -18.58
N ILE A 528 16.20 -16.33 -18.45
CA ILE A 528 15.34 -16.71 -19.56
C ILE A 528 14.70 -15.44 -20.08
N ARG A 529 15.11 -15.00 -21.27
CA ARG A 529 14.72 -13.70 -21.82
C ARG A 529 13.39 -13.79 -22.55
N LEU A 530 12.61 -12.69 -22.53
CA LEU A 530 11.40 -12.57 -23.35
C LEU A 530 11.71 -12.73 -24.82
N PRO A 531 10.94 -13.56 -25.56
CA PRO A 531 11.12 -13.74 -26.99
C PRO A 531 10.49 -12.60 -27.80
N GLU A 532 10.85 -12.51 -29.06
CA GLU A 532 10.12 -11.70 -30.03
C GLU A 532 8.77 -12.35 -30.38
N VAL A 533 7.72 -11.55 -30.48
CA VAL A 533 6.38 -11.98 -30.86
C VAL A 533 5.82 -11.04 -31.92
N GLU A 534 4.98 -11.59 -32.81
CA GLU A 534 4.31 -10.81 -33.85
C GLU A 534 3.13 -10.02 -33.31
N LYS A 535 2.50 -10.51 -32.22
CA LYS A 535 1.32 -9.92 -31.60
C LYS A 535 1.43 -9.99 -30.07
N TYR A 536 1.00 -8.94 -29.40
CA TYR A 536 0.95 -8.87 -27.94
C TYR A 536 -0.41 -9.30 -27.37
N LEU A 537 -1.36 -9.65 -28.21
CA LEU A 537 -2.65 -10.22 -27.85
C LEU A 537 -2.53 -11.73 -27.65
N PRO A 538 -3.47 -12.37 -26.94
CA PRO A 538 -3.58 -13.83 -26.89
C PRO A 538 -3.63 -14.43 -28.29
N THR A 539 -3.24 -15.71 -28.40
CA THR A 539 -3.35 -16.47 -29.65
C THR A 539 -4.82 -16.70 -30.05
N GLU A 540 -5.07 -17.08 -31.27
CA GLU A 540 -6.43 -17.37 -31.78
C GLU A 540 -7.15 -18.48 -30.99
N ASP A 541 -6.38 -19.43 -30.45
CA ASP A 541 -6.88 -20.53 -29.61
C ASP A 541 -6.93 -20.18 -28.12
N GLY A 542 -6.68 -18.91 -27.74
CA GLY A 542 -6.81 -18.41 -26.38
C GLY A 542 -5.60 -18.63 -25.48
N GLN A 543 -4.44 -19.01 -26.02
CA GLN A 543 -3.20 -19.08 -25.27
C GLN A 543 -2.63 -17.69 -24.95
N PRO A 544 -1.81 -17.55 -23.89
CA PRO A 544 -1.14 -16.28 -23.61
C PRO A 544 -0.30 -15.75 -24.76
N PRO A 545 0.02 -14.44 -24.79
CA PRO A 545 0.77 -13.82 -25.89
C PRO A 545 2.11 -14.48 -26.25
N LEU A 546 2.81 -15.10 -25.29
CA LEU A 546 4.05 -15.85 -25.59
C LEU A 546 3.81 -17.04 -26.53
N GLY A 547 2.58 -17.53 -26.62
CA GLY A 547 2.19 -18.55 -27.60
C GLY A 547 2.33 -18.10 -29.05
N ASN A 548 2.43 -16.80 -29.31
CA ASN A 548 2.70 -16.25 -30.64
C ASN A 548 4.19 -16.32 -31.03
N SER A 549 5.08 -16.65 -30.10
CA SER A 549 6.51 -16.79 -30.43
C SER A 549 6.79 -18.08 -31.16
N LYS A 550 7.68 -18.01 -32.18
CA LYS A 550 8.18 -19.14 -32.94
C LYS A 550 9.37 -19.81 -32.24
N GLU A 551 10.04 -19.12 -31.35
CA GLU A 551 11.21 -19.60 -30.61
C GLU A 551 10.93 -19.54 -29.12
N TRP A 552 10.16 -20.50 -28.59
CA TRP A 552 9.82 -20.59 -27.18
C TRP A 552 9.74 -22.05 -26.72
N ALA A 553 10.82 -22.79 -26.92
CA ALA A 553 11.03 -24.14 -26.46
C ALA A 553 12.40 -24.26 -25.78
N TRP A 554 12.53 -25.19 -24.86
CA TRP A 554 13.76 -25.41 -24.09
C TRP A 554 14.44 -26.69 -24.53
N SER A 555 15.70 -26.59 -24.96
CA SER A 555 16.54 -27.74 -25.22
C SER A 555 17.32 -28.15 -23.99
N THR A 556 17.02 -29.32 -23.43
CA THR A 556 17.74 -29.86 -22.27
C THR A 556 19.16 -30.32 -22.58
N SER A 557 19.46 -30.63 -23.85
CA SER A 557 20.79 -31.02 -24.30
C SER A 557 21.71 -29.83 -24.54
N GLU A 558 21.17 -28.72 -25.07
CA GLU A 558 21.93 -27.51 -25.40
C GLU A 558 21.80 -26.43 -24.29
N ASN A 559 20.86 -26.58 -23.36
CA ASN A 559 20.53 -25.65 -22.31
C ASN A 559 20.28 -24.22 -22.82
N LYS A 560 19.43 -24.12 -23.83
CA LYS A 560 19.04 -22.85 -24.45
C LYS A 560 17.61 -22.90 -25.01
N ILE A 561 17.08 -21.72 -25.31
CA ILE A 561 15.81 -21.56 -26.02
C ILE A 561 16.02 -21.88 -27.48
N VAL A 562 15.14 -22.69 -28.05
CA VAL A 562 15.15 -23.15 -29.45
C VAL A 562 13.77 -22.97 -30.08
N ALA A 563 13.69 -23.20 -31.41
CA ALA A 563 12.43 -23.07 -32.15
C ALA A 563 11.39 -24.10 -31.70
N ASN A 564 10.12 -23.69 -31.71
CA ASN A 564 8.98 -24.53 -31.26
C ASN A 564 8.77 -25.77 -32.13
N ASP A 565 9.12 -25.71 -33.42
CA ASP A 565 8.99 -26.85 -34.34
C ASP A 565 9.97 -27.99 -34.01
N LEU A 566 10.96 -27.75 -33.19
CA LEU A 566 11.90 -28.77 -32.71
C LEU A 566 11.40 -29.55 -31.49
N ILE A 567 10.25 -29.20 -30.91
CA ILE A 567 9.70 -29.89 -29.75
C ILE A 567 9.46 -31.37 -30.06
N ASP A 568 10.17 -32.25 -29.40
CA ASP A 568 10.06 -33.71 -29.51
C ASP A 568 9.53 -34.37 -28.23
N ASN A 569 9.32 -33.62 -27.14
CA ASN A 569 8.95 -34.11 -25.81
C ASN A 569 9.89 -35.18 -25.23
N LYS A 570 11.14 -35.20 -25.67
CA LYS A 570 12.22 -36.07 -25.20
C LYS A 570 13.44 -35.29 -24.73
N THR A 571 13.89 -34.34 -25.54
CA THR A 571 15.03 -33.47 -25.24
C THR A 571 14.69 -31.99 -25.39
N ILE A 572 13.63 -31.67 -26.15
CA ILE A 572 13.14 -30.32 -26.37
C ILE A 572 11.68 -30.23 -25.94
N PHE A 573 11.39 -29.31 -25.03
CA PHE A 573 10.11 -29.21 -24.35
C PHE A 573 9.52 -27.82 -24.46
N PRO A 574 8.17 -27.67 -24.37
CA PRO A 574 7.55 -26.35 -24.36
C PRO A 574 7.84 -25.58 -23.08
N LEU A 575 8.07 -24.27 -23.22
CA LEU A 575 8.22 -23.32 -22.11
C LEU A 575 6.86 -22.79 -21.63
N GLU A 576 6.81 -22.34 -20.39
CA GLU A 576 5.64 -21.67 -19.82
C GLU A 576 5.26 -20.44 -20.64
N LEU A 577 3.96 -20.30 -20.97
CA LEU A 577 3.44 -19.20 -21.77
C LEU A 577 3.00 -18.01 -20.95
N ASN A 578 2.71 -18.18 -19.66
CA ASN A 578 2.38 -17.09 -18.75
C ASN A 578 3.63 -16.30 -18.37
N THR A 579 3.43 -15.10 -17.89
CA THR A 579 4.47 -14.31 -17.23
C THR A 579 4.10 -14.05 -15.77
N MET A 580 5.09 -13.61 -14.98
CA MET A 580 4.86 -13.28 -13.58
C MET A 580 4.06 -11.98 -13.44
N PRO A 581 3.35 -11.78 -12.32
CA PRO A 581 2.65 -10.52 -12.08
C PRO A 581 3.63 -9.36 -11.87
N GLY A 582 3.18 -8.12 -12.08
CA GLY A 582 4.01 -6.94 -11.91
C GLY A 582 4.63 -6.81 -10.52
N TRP A 583 3.96 -7.34 -9.48
CA TRP A 583 4.48 -7.29 -8.13
C TRP A 583 5.64 -8.29 -7.84
N ALA A 584 5.99 -9.16 -8.76
CA ALA A 584 7.11 -10.09 -8.58
C ALA A 584 8.44 -9.36 -8.41
N GLY A 585 8.76 -8.47 -9.33
CA GLY A 585 10.00 -7.70 -9.30
C GLY A 585 10.11 -6.74 -8.11
N SER A 586 8.99 -6.18 -7.66
CA SER A 586 8.95 -5.25 -6.53
C SER A 586 8.99 -5.94 -5.15
N SER A 587 8.88 -7.25 -5.10
CA SER A 587 8.82 -7.99 -3.82
C SER A 587 10.19 -8.27 -3.21
N TRP A 588 11.29 -7.82 -3.81
CA TRP A 588 12.65 -8.02 -3.30
C TRP A 588 13.62 -6.90 -3.66
N TYR A 589 13.20 -5.83 -4.34
CA TYR A 589 14.06 -4.83 -4.96
C TYR A 589 14.98 -4.07 -3.99
N TRP A 590 14.56 -3.87 -2.74
CA TRP A 590 15.40 -3.24 -1.71
C TRP A 590 16.70 -4.02 -1.46
N LEU A 591 16.69 -5.32 -1.66
CA LEU A 591 17.88 -6.17 -1.52
C LEU A 591 18.86 -5.95 -2.68
N ARG A 592 18.34 -5.80 -3.91
CA ARG A 592 19.18 -5.57 -5.08
C ARG A 592 19.95 -4.25 -5.03
N TYR A 593 19.35 -3.22 -4.45
CA TYR A 593 20.04 -1.94 -4.26
C TYR A 593 21.28 -2.03 -3.39
N MET A 594 21.34 -3.00 -2.49
CA MET A 594 22.51 -3.22 -1.63
C MET A 594 23.74 -3.67 -2.42
N ASP A 595 23.52 -4.37 -3.54
CA ASP A 595 24.58 -4.98 -4.36
C ASP A 595 24.11 -5.12 -5.84
N PRO A 596 23.84 -4.00 -6.52
CA PRO A 596 23.14 -4.02 -7.80
C PRO A 596 23.94 -4.57 -8.99
N HIS A 597 25.27 -4.61 -8.89
CA HIS A 597 26.15 -5.04 -9.97
C HIS A 597 26.68 -6.48 -9.80
N ASN A 598 26.21 -7.20 -8.80
CA ASN A 598 26.60 -8.58 -8.55
C ASN A 598 25.94 -9.51 -9.59
N ASN A 599 26.76 -10.21 -10.37
CA ASN A 599 26.29 -11.14 -11.39
C ASN A 599 26.17 -12.59 -10.89
N ASP A 600 26.72 -12.88 -9.72
CA ASP A 600 26.81 -14.23 -9.16
C ASP A 600 25.70 -14.50 -8.12
N GLU A 601 25.24 -13.47 -7.45
CA GLU A 601 24.22 -13.54 -6.42
C GLU A 601 23.21 -12.38 -6.56
N PHE A 602 21.99 -12.57 -6.09
CA PHE A 602 20.99 -11.47 -6.06
C PHE A 602 21.40 -10.35 -5.09
N VAL A 603 22.12 -10.70 -4.04
CA VAL A 603 22.83 -9.82 -3.11
C VAL A 603 23.90 -10.63 -2.39
N SER A 604 25.09 -10.08 -2.23
CA SER A 604 26.13 -10.74 -1.44
C SER A 604 25.76 -10.77 0.04
N LYS A 605 26.16 -11.84 0.71
CA LYS A 605 25.92 -12.01 2.14
C LYS A 605 26.53 -10.87 2.97
N GLU A 606 27.72 -10.41 2.59
CA GLU A 606 28.43 -9.35 3.26
C GLU A 606 27.71 -8.00 3.15
N ASP A 607 27.24 -7.64 1.95
CA ASP A 607 26.54 -6.39 1.72
C ASP A 607 25.15 -6.40 2.39
N GLU A 608 24.44 -7.52 2.35
CA GLU A 608 23.15 -7.67 3.04
C GLU A 608 23.33 -7.56 4.56
N GLN A 609 24.36 -8.16 5.14
CA GLN A 609 24.64 -8.08 6.58
C GLN A 609 25.03 -6.65 7.00
N TYR A 610 25.65 -5.88 6.12
CA TYR A 610 25.97 -4.48 6.39
C TYR A 610 24.70 -3.59 6.36
N TRP A 611 23.94 -3.66 5.29
CA TRP A 611 22.74 -2.83 5.11
C TRP A 611 21.52 -3.35 5.88
N GLN A 612 21.41 -4.65 6.07
CA GLN A 612 20.34 -5.35 6.78
C GLN A 612 18.96 -5.08 6.12
N ASN A 613 18.07 -4.39 6.82
CA ASN A 613 16.78 -4.01 6.29
C ASN A 613 16.71 -2.48 6.06
N VAL A 614 15.63 -2.06 5.41
CA VAL A 614 15.36 -0.64 5.19
C VAL A 614 14.99 0.01 6.52
N ASP A 615 15.69 1.11 6.87
CA ASP A 615 15.45 1.85 8.11
C ASP A 615 14.20 2.72 7.99
N LEU A 616 14.01 3.37 6.85
CA LEU A 616 12.84 4.21 6.57
C LEU A 616 12.31 3.94 5.16
N TYR A 617 11.05 3.59 5.07
CA TYR A 617 10.33 3.39 3.81
C TYR A 617 9.18 4.38 3.69
N ILE A 618 9.11 5.12 2.60
CA ILE A 618 8.04 6.09 2.33
C ILE A 618 7.30 5.70 1.06
N GLY A 619 5.98 5.62 1.14
CA GLY A 619 5.14 5.25 0.00
C GLY A 619 3.66 5.30 0.30
N GLY A 620 2.83 5.03 -0.71
CA GLY A 620 1.38 5.10 -0.62
C GLY A 620 0.75 4.00 0.24
N SER A 621 -0.30 4.32 0.96
CA SER A 621 -1.05 3.37 1.80
C SER A 621 -1.86 2.33 1.00
N GLU A 622 -2.11 2.59 -0.28
CA GLU A 622 -2.80 1.69 -1.20
C GLU A 622 -2.08 0.34 -1.39
N HIS A 623 -0.80 0.28 -1.05
CA HIS A 623 0.02 -0.92 -1.17
C HIS A 623 0.01 -1.84 0.07
N ALA A 624 -0.80 -1.51 1.08
CA ALA A 624 -0.81 -2.20 2.38
C ALA A 624 -1.07 -3.71 2.27
N THR A 625 -2.02 -4.13 1.46
CA THR A 625 -2.44 -5.54 1.30
C THR A 625 -1.88 -6.21 0.05
N GLY A 626 -1.13 -5.49 -0.75
CA GLY A 626 -0.44 -5.99 -1.96
C GLY A 626 1.06 -6.02 -1.76
N HIS A 627 1.76 -5.04 -2.35
CA HIS A 627 3.22 -4.94 -2.34
C HIS A 627 3.86 -5.15 -0.96
N LEU A 628 3.35 -4.48 0.09
CA LEU A 628 3.94 -4.57 1.44
C LEU A 628 3.80 -5.98 2.03
N LEU A 629 2.68 -6.64 1.79
CA LEU A 629 2.45 -8.00 2.26
C LEU A 629 3.33 -9.01 1.53
N TYR A 630 3.41 -8.92 0.20
CA TYR A 630 4.26 -9.79 -0.61
C TYR A 630 5.75 -9.60 -0.33
N SER A 631 6.18 -8.36 -0.11
CA SER A 631 7.56 -8.05 0.29
C SER A 631 7.92 -8.71 1.62
N ARG A 632 7.05 -8.64 2.61
CA ARG A 632 7.24 -9.30 3.90
C ARG A 632 7.29 -10.81 3.75
N PHE A 633 6.43 -11.38 2.94
CA PHE A 633 6.42 -12.82 2.63
C PHE A 633 7.74 -13.28 2.01
N TRP A 634 8.17 -12.64 0.92
CA TRP A 634 9.41 -13.03 0.25
C TRP A 634 10.64 -12.84 1.13
N ASN A 635 10.67 -11.77 1.90
CA ASN A 635 11.77 -11.53 2.84
C ASN A 635 11.87 -12.62 3.91
N LYS A 636 10.74 -13.02 4.50
CA LYS A 636 10.71 -14.11 5.49
C LYS A 636 11.14 -15.45 4.87
N PHE A 637 10.69 -15.72 3.67
CA PHE A 637 11.11 -16.89 2.92
C PHE A 637 12.63 -16.90 2.66
N LEU A 638 13.20 -15.79 2.20
CA LEU A 638 14.63 -15.68 1.95
C LEU A 638 15.45 -15.83 3.24
N LYS A 639 14.94 -15.33 4.35
CA LYS A 639 15.56 -15.55 5.66
C LYS A 639 15.51 -17.03 6.06
N ASP A 640 14.38 -17.68 5.90
CA ASP A 640 14.22 -19.11 6.23
C ASP A 640 15.27 -19.97 5.50
N ARG A 641 15.56 -19.62 4.26
CA ARG A 641 16.51 -20.33 3.41
C ARG A 641 17.96 -19.86 3.61
N GLY A 642 18.20 -18.90 4.52
CA GLY A 642 19.54 -18.43 4.88
C GLY A 642 20.13 -17.41 3.89
N PHE A 643 19.34 -16.82 3.01
CA PHE A 643 19.82 -15.85 2.03
C PHE A 643 19.88 -14.42 2.55
N VAL A 644 19.06 -14.07 3.54
CA VAL A 644 19.06 -12.76 4.18
C VAL A 644 19.05 -12.91 5.72
N SER A 645 19.48 -11.87 6.42
CA SER A 645 19.65 -11.90 7.86
C SER A 645 18.44 -11.41 8.66
N GLN A 646 17.57 -10.60 8.06
CA GLN A 646 16.48 -9.94 8.73
C GLN A 646 15.12 -10.58 8.40
N ASP A 647 14.25 -10.68 9.41
CA ASP A 647 12.89 -11.24 9.24
C ASP A 647 11.91 -10.25 8.59
N GLU A 648 12.08 -8.96 8.86
CA GLU A 648 11.24 -7.90 8.27
C GLU A 648 12.05 -7.01 7.33
N PRO A 649 11.49 -6.67 6.15
CA PRO A 649 12.23 -5.87 5.16
C PRO A 649 12.32 -4.39 5.52
N PHE A 650 11.31 -3.84 6.21
CA PHE A 650 11.16 -2.41 6.45
C PHE A 650 10.87 -2.13 7.93
N LYS A 651 11.78 -1.40 8.59
CA LYS A 651 11.63 -1.06 10.02
C LYS A 651 10.52 -0.07 10.25
N LYS A 652 10.67 1.12 9.66
CA LYS A 652 9.72 2.22 9.78
C LYS A 652 9.09 2.52 8.43
N LEU A 653 7.78 2.66 8.41
CA LEU A 653 7.03 3.02 7.20
C LEU A 653 6.17 4.25 7.45
N ILE A 654 6.29 5.21 6.57
CA ILE A 654 5.49 6.44 6.56
C ILE A 654 4.71 6.49 5.26
N ASN A 655 3.41 6.78 5.35
CA ASN A 655 2.57 7.02 4.18
C ASN A 655 2.42 8.52 3.96
N GLN A 656 2.77 8.99 2.76
CA GLN A 656 2.42 10.35 2.36
C GLN A 656 0.94 10.39 1.94
N GLY A 657 0.30 11.53 2.20
CA GLY A 657 -1.02 11.84 1.68
C GLY A 657 -0.97 12.17 0.18
N MET A 658 -2.12 12.17 -0.46
CA MET A 658 -2.20 12.57 -1.87
C MET A 658 -2.24 14.08 -2.03
N ILE A 659 -1.56 14.60 -3.04
CA ILE A 659 -1.82 15.94 -3.56
C ILE A 659 -2.97 15.82 -4.54
N LEU A 660 -4.06 16.56 -4.25
CA LEU A 660 -5.27 16.57 -5.05
C LEU A 660 -5.21 17.69 -6.09
N GLY A 661 -5.86 17.48 -7.23
CA GLY A 661 -5.97 18.48 -8.27
C GLY A 661 -7.21 19.35 -8.07
N MET A 662 -7.13 20.58 -8.57
CA MET A 662 -8.28 21.48 -8.69
C MET A 662 -8.86 21.33 -10.10
N SER A 663 -9.83 20.45 -10.27
CA SER A 663 -10.51 20.26 -11.55
C SER A 663 -11.31 21.50 -11.94
N ALA A 664 -11.38 21.77 -13.24
CA ALA A 664 -12.18 22.85 -13.81
C ALA A 664 -13.30 22.26 -14.68
N PHE A 665 -14.48 22.86 -14.58
CA PHE A 665 -15.68 22.44 -15.30
C PHE A 665 -16.29 23.55 -16.14
N ALA A 666 -16.51 23.28 -17.42
CA ALA A 666 -17.40 24.08 -18.25
C ALA A 666 -18.77 23.36 -18.30
N TYR A 667 -19.85 24.12 -18.08
CA TYR A 667 -21.17 23.53 -17.98
C TYR A 667 -21.86 23.56 -19.35
N ARG A 668 -22.10 22.38 -19.92
CA ARG A 668 -22.79 22.24 -21.20
C ARG A 668 -24.26 22.01 -20.97
N LEU A 669 -25.11 22.80 -21.63
CA LEU A 669 -26.57 22.62 -21.59
C LEU A 669 -26.95 21.27 -22.20
N ASP A 670 -27.90 20.57 -21.54
CA ASP A 670 -28.33 19.23 -21.96
C ASP A 670 -28.82 19.19 -23.41
N GLY A 671 -28.29 18.24 -24.16
CA GLY A 671 -28.66 18.02 -25.56
C GLY A 671 -28.14 19.09 -26.53
N THR A 672 -27.27 19.96 -26.14
CA THR A 672 -26.75 21.05 -26.98
C THR A 672 -25.20 21.04 -27.01
N ASN A 673 -24.62 21.88 -27.90
CA ASN A 673 -23.19 22.20 -27.91
C ASN A 673 -22.97 23.65 -27.40
N THR A 674 -23.75 24.04 -26.40
CA THR A 674 -23.69 25.36 -25.78
C THR A 674 -23.16 25.26 -24.36
N PHE A 675 -22.09 26.01 -24.05
CA PHE A 675 -21.48 26.08 -22.71
C PHE A 675 -21.88 27.39 -22.03
N VAL A 676 -22.18 27.33 -20.76
CA VAL A 676 -22.64 28.44 -19.95
C VAL A 676 -21.66 28.75 -18.84
N SER A 677 -21.34 30.04 -18.67
CA SER A 677 -20.55 30.49 -17.51
C SER A 677 -21.24 30.12 -16.22
N LYS A 678 -20.44 29.68 -15.20
CA LYS A 678 -20.95 29.18 -13.91
C LYS A 678 -22.07 30.05 -13.32
N ASN A 679 -21.93 31.37 -13.37
CA ASN A 679 -22.88 32.30 -12.76
C ASN A 679 -24.12 32.62 -13.62
N GLN A 680 -24.20 32.05 -14.82
CA GLN A 680 -25.28 32.29 -15.78
C GLN A 680 -26.18 31.07 -16.01
N ILE A 681 -25.98 29.99 -15.26
CA ILE A 681 -26.69 28.72 -15.47
C ILE A 681 -28.18 28.83 -15.16
N GLY A 682 -28.53 29.50 -14.05
CA GLY A 682 -29.93 29.59 -13.58
C GLY A 682 -30.52 28.20 -13.32
N ASP A 683 -31.76 27.98 -13.75
CA ASP A 683 -32.48 26.71 -13.55
C ASP A 683 -32.30 25.72 -14.72
N ARG A 684 -31.39 25.97 -15.64
CA ARG A 684 -31.16 25.12 -16.82
C ARG A 684 -30.48 23.81 -16.42
N LYS A 685 -30.87 22.72 -17.07
CA LYS A 685 -30.21 21.43 -16.93
C LYS A 685 -28.90 21.45 -17.71
N PHE A 686 -27.84 20.98 -17.07
CA PHE A 686 -26.49 20.99 -17.62
C PHE A 686 -25.70 19.73 -17.24
N GLN A 687 -24.64 19.49 -18.01
CA GLN A 687 -23.61 18.49 -17.70
C GLN A 687 -22.29 19.19 -17.43
N PRO A 688 -21.62 18.90 -16.32
CA PRO A 688 -20.26 19.39 -16.08
C PRO A 688 -19.29 18.65 -16.99
N ILE A 689 -18.50 19.40 -17.76
CA ILE A 689 -17.48 18.87 -18.65
C ILE A 689 -16.11 19.30 -18.12
N HIS A 690 -15.24 18.36 -17.89
CA HIS A 690 -13.86 18.66 -17.46
C HIS A 690 -13.14 19.49 -18.54
N VAL A 691 -12.50 20.54 -18.08
CA VAL A 691 -11.67 21.42 -18.91
C VAL A 691 -10.22 21.28 -18.48
N ASP A 692 -9.31 21.29 -19.44
CA ASP A 692 -7.87 21.31 -19.09
C ASP A 692 -7.56 22.55 -18.27
N VAL A 693 -6.98 22.35 -17.10
CA VAL A 693 -6.69 23.45 -16.15
C VAL A 693 -5.70 24.48 -16.71
N SER A 694 -4.93 24.11 -17.73
CA SER A 694 -4.06 25.07 -18.44
C SER A 694 -4.83 26.15 -19.22
N PHE A 695 -6.11 25.95 -19.50
CA PHE A 695 -6.97 26.93 -20.15
C PHE A 695 -7.63 27.90 -19.20
N VAL A 696 -7.40 27.75 -17.90
CA VAL A 696 -8.06 28.51 -16.84
C VAL A 696 -7.02 29.37 -16.11
N ASN A 697 -7.31 30.66 -15.94
CA ASN A 697 -6.46 31.57 -15.19
C ASN A 697 -6.73 31.55 -13.68
N ALA A 698 -5.97 32.33 -12.93
CA ALA A 698 -6.09 32.43 -11.47
C ALA A 698 -7.45 32.95 -10.99
N SER A 699 -8.22 33.63 -11.85
CA SER A 699 -9.57 34.14 -11.55
C SER A 699 -10.67 33.19 -12.00
N ASP A 700 -10.36 31.94 -12.31
CA ASP A 700 -11.27 30.90 -12.80
C ASP A 700 -11.92 31.24 -14.16
N GLU A 701 -11.26 32.05 -14.97
CA GLU A 701 -11.72 32.45 -16.28
C GLU A 701 -11.15 31.53 -17.36
N LEU A 702 -12.04 31.05 -18.25
CA LEU A 702 -11.69 30.15 -19.35
C LEU A 702 -11.14 30.90 -20.55
N ASN A 703 -10.05 30.42 -21.12
CA ASN A 703 -9.62 30.79 -22.45
C ASN A 703 -10.48 30.05 -23.48
N ILE A 704 -11.53 30.72 -23.98
CA ILE A 704 -12.52 30.13 -24.90
C ILE A 704 -11.87 29.64 -26.19
N GLU A 705 -10.93 30.39 -26.76
CA GLU A 705 -10.25 30.00 -28.00
C GLU A 705 -9.41 28.74 -27.84
N ALA A 706 -8.68 28.61 -26.74
CA ALA A 706 -7.93 27.40 -26.44
C ALA A 706 -8.85 26.19 -26.26
N PHE A 707 -9.97 26.36 -25.59
CA PHE A 707 -10.97 25.34 -25.40
C PHE A 707 -11.63 24.89 -26.72
N LYS A 708 -11.98 25.81 -27.58
CA LYS A 708 -12.55 25.54 -28.91
C LYS A 708 -11.59 24.73 -29.80
N ASN A 709 -10.30 25.05 -29.72
CA ASN A 709 -9.27 24.38 -30.49
C ASN A 709 -8.80 23.06 -29.92
N TRP A 710 -9.22 22.72 -28.70
CA TRP A 710 -8.80 21.53 -28.01
C TRP A 710 -9.39 20.24 -28.59
N ARG A 711 -10.66 20.27 -28.99
CA ARG A 711 -11.36 19.14 -29.61
C ARG A 711 -12.19 19.59 -30.81
N GLU A 712 -12.32 18.71 -31.79
CA GLU A 712 -13.09 18.98 -33.01
C GLU A 712 -14.53 19.36 -32.70
N ASP A 713 -15.15 18.66 -31.75
CA ASP A 713 -16.55 18.91 -31.35
C ASP A 713 -16.78 20.30 -30.74
N TYR A 714 -15.75 20.91 -30.20
CA TYR A 714 -15.85 22.22 -29.54
C TYR A 714 -15.61 23.41 -30.48
N LYS A 715 -15.14 23.17 -31.69
CA LYS A 715 -14.92 24.23 -32.68
C LYS A 715 -16.18 25.00 -33.02
N THR A 716 -17.33 24.35 -33.01
CA THR A 716 -18.65 24.94 -33.32
C THR A 716 -19.45 25.27 -32.06
N ALA A 717 -18.89 25.12 -30.89
CA ALA A 717 -19.57 25.37 -29.61
C ALA A 717 -19.91 26.84 -29.45
N GLU A 718 -21.06 27.11 -28.86
CA GLU A 718 -21.50 28.44 -28.44
C GLU A 718 -21.25 28.64 -26.95
N PHE A 719 -20.93 29.88 -26.55
CA PHE A 719 -20.61 30.23 -25.17
C PHE A 719 -21.49 31.36 -24.67
N ILE A 720 -22.18 31.06 -23.57
CA ILE A 720 -22.97 32.09 -22.85
C ILE A 720 -22.08 32.64 -21.76
N THR A 721 -21.58 33.85 -21.99
CA THR A 721 -20.64 34.52 -21.08
C THR A 721 -21.38 35.39 -20.06
N GLU A 722 -20.62 35.85 -19.06
CA GLU A 722 -21.10 36.90 -18.15
C GLU A 722 -21.27 38.24 -18.85
N PRO A 723 -22.01 39.22 -18.25
CA PRO A 723 -22.15 40.53 -18.83
C PRO A 723 -20.84 41.24 -19.15
N THR A 724 -19.76 40.88 -18.45
CA THR A 724 -18.40 41.38 -18.67
C THR A 724 -17.70 40.77 -19.88
N GLY A 725 -18.31 39.78 -20.54
CA GLY A 725 -17.73 39.00 -21.63
C GLY A 725 -16.83 37.87 -21.19
N LYS A 726 -16.66 37.65 -19.89
CA LYS A 726 -15.82 36.59 -19.31
C LYS A 726 -16.61 35.30 -19.10
N PHE A 727 -15.93 34.16 -19.18
CA PHE A 727 -16.52 32.85 -18.95
C PHE A 727 -15.87 32.23 -17.71
N THR A 728 -16.63 32.04 -16.64
CA THR A 728 -16.18 31.48 -15.37
C THR A 728 -16.48 30.00 -15.33
N VAL A 729 -15.47 29.20 -14.95
CA VAL A 729 -15.57 27.75 -14.77
C VAL A 729 -15.89 27.38 -13.32
N GLY A 730 -16.51 26.21 -13.13
CA GLY A 730 -16.61 25.60 -11.81
C GLY A 730 -15.31 24.95 -11.39
N ARG A 731 -15.05 24.88 -10.09
CA ARG A 731 -13.86 24.23 -9.54
C ARG A 731 -14.24 23.20 -8.48
N GLU A 732 -13.60 22.03 -8.53
CA GLU A 732 -13.75 20.99 -7.52
C GLU A 732 -12.41 20.34 -7.24
N VAL A 733 -12.21 19.93 -5.99
CA VAL A 733 -11.03 19.16 -5.58
C VAL A 733 -11.25 17.69 -5.91
N GLU A 734 -10.40 17.14 -6.74
CA GLU A 734 -10.44 15.74 -7.16
C GLU A 734 -9.02 15.13 -7.16
N LYS A 735 -8.95 13.81 -7.21
CA LYS A 735 -7.67 13.13 -7.46
C LYS A 735 -7.04 13.69 -8.74
N MET A 736 -5.75 14.03 -8.67
CA MET A 736 -5.00 14.50 -9.83
C MET A 736 -4.81 13.34 -10.81
N SER A 737 -5.34 13.49 -12.03
CA SER A 737 -5.24 12.48 -13.08
C SER A 737 -5.41 13.10 -14.47
N LYS A 738 -4.84 12.45 -15.48
CA LYS A 738 -4.98 12.88 -16.88
C LYS A 738 -6.42 12.91 -17.37
N SER A 739 -7.22 11.94 -16.96
CA SER A 739 -8.63 11.84 -17.40
C SER A 739 -9.49 13.00 -16.89
N LYS A 740 -9.01 13.69 -15.86
CA LYS A 740 -9.69 14.86 -15.28
C LYS A 740 -9.07 16.18 -15.70
N PHE A 741 -8.03 16.15 -16.52
CA PHE A 741 -7.34 17.34 -17.05
C PHE A 741 -6.91 18.34 -15.98
N ASN A 742 -6.61 17.84 -14.76
CA ASN A 742 -6.25 18.65 -13.61
C ASN A 742 -4.78 18.51 -13.19
N VAL A 743 -3.95 17.95 -14.08
CA VAL A 743 -2.55 17.66 -13.82
C VAL A 743 -1.72 18.93 -13.92
N VAL A 744 -0.85 19.17 -12.93
CA VAL A 744 0.21 20.16 -12.95
C VAL A 744 1.54 19.42 -13.02
N THR A 745 2.41 19.81 -13.95
CA THR A 745 3.71 19.15 -14.12
C THR A 745 4.80 19.81 -13.28
N PRO A 746 5.73 19.04 -12.70
CA PRO A 746 6.85 19.64 -11.98
C PRO A 746 7.79 20.43 -12.88
N ASP A 747 7.84 20.13 -14.18
CA ASP A 747 8.66 20.86 -15.16
C ASP A 747 8.31 22.34 -15.23
N ASP A 748 7.03 22.66 -15.36
CA ASP A 748 6.55 24.04 -15.45
C ASP A 748 6.88 24.83 -14.19
N ILE A 749 6.70 24.18 -13.03
CA ILE A 749 7.01 24.81 -11.74
C ILE A 749 8.53 25.04 -11.59
N CYS A 750 9.34 24.05 -11.93
CA CYS A 750 10.80 24.17 -11.86
C CYS A 750 11.33 25.24 -12.83
N GLU A 751 10.76 25.35 -14.01
CA GLU A 751 11.15 26.34 -15.01
C GLU A 751 10.82 27.77 -14.55
N GLU A 752 9.64 27.96 -13.98
CA GLU A 752 9.16 29.27 -13.55
C GLU A 752 9.74 29.73 -12.21
N TYR A 753 9.81 28.82 -11.21
CA TYR A 753 10.16 29.16 -9.83
C TYR A 753 11.44 28.46 -9.32
N GLY A 754 11.90 27.43 -9.98
CA GLY A 754 13.01 26.60 -9.54
C GLY A 754 12.58 25.40 -8.70
N ALA A 755 13.46 24.39 -8.65
CA ALA A 755 13.22 23.16 -7.93
C ALA A 755 13.20 23.34 -6.41
N ASP A 756 14.03 24.19 -5.86
CA ASP A 756 14.05 24.47 -4.42
C ASP A 756 12.71 25.08 -3.96
N THR A 757 12.09 25.91 -4.78
CA THR A 757 10.76 26.44 -4.52
C THR A 757 9.71 25.35 -4.53
N LEU A 758 9.75 24.44 -5.50
CA LEU A 758 8.85 23.29 -5.58
C LEU A 758 8.99 22.40 -4.32
N ARG A 759 10.21 22.07 -3.94
CA ARG A 759 10.49 21.20 -2.78
C ARG A 759 9.94 21.80 -1.48
N LEU A 760 10.23 23.05 -1.23
CA LEU A 760 9.73 23.78 -0.05
C LEU A 760 8.21 23.91 -0.06
N TYR A 761 7.64 24.22 -1.22
CA TYR A 761 6.19 24.40 -1.32
C TYR A 761 5.42 23.10 -1.08
N GLU A 762 5.87 21.98 -1.61
CA GLU A 762 5.23 20.68 -1.36
C GLU A 762 5.27 20.31 0.12
N MET A 763 6.35 20.62 0.82
CA MET A 763 6.42 20.42 2.27
C MET A 763 5.56 21.41 3.05
N PHE A 764 5.40 22.61 2.54
CA PHE A 764 4.62 23.69 3.18
C PHE A 764 3.10 23.48 3.09
N LEU A 765 2.61 22.75 2.09
CA LEU A 765 1.17 22.57 1.84
C LEU A 765 0.40 21.99 3.04
N GLY A 766 1.03 21.24 3.91
CA GLY A 766 0.41 20.64 5.08
C GLY A 766 1.17 19.45 5.62
N PRO A 767 0.64 18.79 6.65
CA PRO A 767 1.24 17.57 7.19
C PRO A 767 1.43 16.49 6.12
N LEU A 768 2.55 15.78 6.17
CA LEU A 768 2.93 14.81 5.12
C LEU A 768 1.86 13.74 4.88
N GLU A 769 1.24 13.25 5.93
CA GLU A 769 0.28 12.12 5.87
C GLU A 769 -1.13 12.53 5.40
N GLN A 770 -1.43 13.83 5.36
CA GLN A 770 -2.76 14.33 4.98
C GLN A 770 -2.85 14.60 3.48
N ALA A 771 -4.00 14.28 2.90
CA ALA A 771 -4.34 14.71 1.56
C ALA A 771 -4.55 16.24 1.54
N LYS A 772 -4.09 16.90 0.49
CA LYS A 772 -4.11 18.37 0.36
C LYS A 772 -4.27 18.79 -1.09
N PRO A 773 -5.06 19.86 -1.36
CA PRO A 773 -5.21 20.35 -2.71
C PRO A 773 -3.97 21.13 -3.15
N TRP A 774 -3.60 20.99 -4.43
CA TRP A 774 -2.59 21.81 -5.06
C TRP A 774 -3.17 23.20 -5.42
N ASN A 775 -2.44 24.25 -5.03
CA ASN A 775 -2.77 25.62 -5.40
C ASN A 775 -1.50 26.36 -5.86
N THR A 776 -1.34 26.51 -7.16
CA THR A 776 -0.16 27.15 -7.75
C THR A 776 0.00 28.63 -7.29
N ALA A 777 -1.09 29.31 -6.98
CA ALA A 777 -1.02 30.70 -6.50
C ALA A 777 -0.23 30.88 -5.20
N GLY A 778 -0.20 29.88 -4.32
CA GLY A 778 0.54 29.92 -3.06
C GLY A 778 2.05 29.81 -3.18
N ILE A 779 2.56 29.36 -4.32
CA ILE A 779 3.99 29.10 -4.52
C ILE A 779 4.83 30.38 -4.54
N THR A 780 4.25 31.50 -4.91
CA THR A 780 4.93 32.82 -4.95
C THR A 780 5.46 33.27 -3.59
N GLY A 781 4.75 32.91 -2.51
CA GLY A 781 5.19 33.16 -1.13
C GLY A 781 6.49 32.43 -0.78
N VAL A 782 6.61 31.21 -1.20
CA VAL A 782 7.82 30.39 -0.99
C VAL A 782 8.97 30.91 -1.86
N PHE A 783 8.70 31.27 -3.10
CA PHE A 783 9.69 31.88 -3.98
C PHE A 783 10.20 33.21 -3.41
N GLY A 784 9.29 34.04 -2.89
CA GLY A 784 9.63 35.29 -2.18
C GLY A 784 10.51 35.04 -0.94
N PHE A 785 10.25 33.96 -0.20
CA PHE A 785 11.09 33.56 0.91
C PHE A 785 12.53 33.23 0.47
N LEU A 786 12.73 32.50 -0.60
CA LEU A 786 14.07 32.18 -1.11
C LEU A 786 14.81 33.46 -1.56
N LYS A 787 14.11 34.40 -2.14
CA LYS A 787 14.69 35.73 -2.47
C LYS A 787 15.14 36.49 -1.24
N LYS A 788 14.36 36.44 -0.14
CA LYS A 788 14.74 37.05 1.14
C LYS A 788 15.93 36.35 1.77
N LEU A 789 15.96 35.02 1.73
CA LEU A 789 17.11 34.27 2.19
C LEU A 789 18.37 34.64 1.45
N TRP A 790 18.31 34.76 0.14
CA TRP A 790 19.43 35.17 -0.71
C TRP A 790 19.98 36.54 -0.31
N LYS A 791 19.10 37.49 0.02
CA LYS A 791 19.49 38.87 0.43
C LYS A 791 20.20 38.93 1.78
N LEU A 792 20.11 37.90 2.62
CA LEU A 792 20.91 37.82 3.85
C LEU A 792 22.39 37.62 3.54
N TYR A 793 22.70 36.97 2.42
CA TYR A 793 24.07 36.62 2.01
C TYR A 793 24.62 37.55 0.96
N PHE A 794 23.79 38.12 0.10
CA PHE A 794 24.21 38.93 -1.06
C PHE A 794 23.46 40.25 -1.15
N ASP A 795 24.18 41.28 -1.58
CA ASP A 795 23.59 42.53 -2.07
C ASP A 795 23.94 42.74 -3.54
N GLU A 796 23.73 43.98 -4.05
CA GLU A 796 24.02 44.32 -5.44
C GLU A 796 25.53 44.21 -5.78
N ASN A 797 26.41 44.29 -4.79
CA ASN A 797 27.84 44.26 -4.94
C ASN A 797 28.49 42.90 -4.67
N GLY A 798 27.71 41.88 -4.25
CA GLY A 798 28.18 40.54 -3.97
C GLY A 798 27.95 40.09 -2.55
N LEU A 799 28.84 39.25 -2.02
CA LEU A 799 28.72 38.65 -0.68
C LEU A 799 28.88 39.76 0.41
N VAL A 800 27.90 39.82 1.31
CA VAL A 800 27.86 40.76 2.44
C VAL A 800 28.10 40.09 3.80
N VAL A 801 28.38 38.79 3.83
CA VAL A 801 28.64 38.06 5.07
C VAL A 801 29.94 38.51 5.70
N ASN A 802 29.91 38.82 7.00
CA ASN A 802 31.05 39.29 7.78
C ASN A 802 31.36 38.32 8.92
N SER A 803 32.51 38.48 9.57
CA SER A 803 33.00 37.65 10.67
C SER A 803 32.80 38.29 12.05
N ASN A 804 31.94 39.29 12.16
CA ASN A 804 31.64 39.95 13.42
C ASN A 804 30.90 39.01 14.37
N PRO A 805 31.00 39.21 15.68
CA PRO A 805 30.21 38.47 16.65
C PRO A 805 28.71 38.69 16.43
N ALA A 806 27.91 37.62 16.48
CA ALA A 806 26.45 37.71 16.34
C ALA A 806 25.81 38.28 17.62
N SER A 807 24.69 39.02 17.45
CA SER A 807 23.89 39.45 18.58
C SER A 807 23.21 38.31 19.31
N LYS A 808 22.81 38.53 20.56
CA LYS A 808 22.05 37.53 21.34
C LYS A 808 20.73 37.17 20.67
N GLU A 809 20.04 38.14 20.08
CA GLU A 809 18.77 37.93 19.38
C GLU A 809 18.96 37.07 18.13
N ALA A 810 20.03 37.31 17.37
CA ALA A 810 20.35 36.53 16.20
C ALA A 810 20.69 35.08 16.56
N LEU A 811 21.48 34.87 17.59
CA LEU A 811 21.80 33.52 18.12
C LEU A 811 20.55 32.82 18.67
N LYS A 812 19.66 33.56 19.33
CA LYS A 812 18.38 32.98 19.81
C LYS A 812 17.53 32.51 18.63
N THR A 813 17.37 33.30 17.58
CA THR A 813 16.65 32.91 16.36
C THR A 813 17.28 31.66 15.72
N LEU A 814 18.62 31.63 15.60
CA LEU A 814 19.33 30.47 15.05
C LEU A 814 19.06 29.20 15.85
N HIS A 815 19.23 29.23 17.17
CA HIS A 815 19.11 28.04 18.01
C HIS A 815 17.65 27.57 18.17
N LYS A 816 16.67 28.47 18.14
CA LYS A 816 15.25 28.07 17.99
C LYS A 816 15.04 27.31 16.70
N THR A 817 15.64 27.80 15.62
CA THR A 817 15.52 27.17 14.31
C THR A 817 16.22 25.81 14.28
N ILE A 818 17.42 25.69 14.85
CA ILE A 818 18.14 24.40 14.94
C ILE A 818 17.27 23.36 15.63
N LYS A 819 16.76 23.70 16.81
CA LYS A 819 15.92 22.77 17.60
C LYS A 819 14.64 22.40 16.84
N LYS A 820 13.93 23.36 16.32
CA LYS A 820 12.67 23.15 15.61
C LYS A 820 12.86 22.28 14.36
N VAL A 821 13.86 22.56 13.55
CA VAL A 821 14.14 21.82 12.32
C VAL A 821 14.56 20.37 12.65
N GLN A 822 15.43 20.17 13.63
CA GLN A 822 15.84 18.85 14.05
C GLN A 822 14.65 18.02 14.55
N ASP A 823 13.86 18.58 15.46
CA ASP A 823 12.70 17.90 16.02
C ASP A 823 11.64 17.60 14.94
N ASP A 824 11.41 18.53 14.03
CA ASP A 824 10.44 18.37 12.94
C ASP A 824 10.88 17.34 11.89
N ILE A 825 12.16 17.29 11.53
CA ILE A 825 12.65 16.26 10.60
C ILE A 825 12.51 14.88 11.24
N GLU A 826 12.95 14.73 12.48
CA GLU A 826 12.84 13.48 13.23
C GLU A 826 11.41 13.03 13.45
N GLY A 827 10.49 13.98 13.61
CA GLY A 827 9.05 13.77 13.78
C GLY A 827 8.24 13.79 12.48
N PHE A 828 8.87 13.95 11.33
CA PHE A 828 8.21 14.05 10.00
C PHE A 828 7.20 15.21 9.89
N SER A 829 7.43 16.30 10.62
CA SER A 829 6.62 17.53 10.59
C SER A 829 7.25 18.59 9.69
N PHE A 830 7.43 18.28 8.43
CA PHE A 830 8.19 19.12 7.49
C PHE A 830 7.55 20.49 7.23
N ASN A 831 6.22 20.58 7.24
CA ASN A 831 5.49 21.83 7.02
C ASN A 831 5.82 22.88 8.09
N THR A 832 5.98 22.49 9.33
CA THR A 832 6.31 23.41 10.44
C THR A 832 7.76 23.88 10.38
N SER A 833 8.68 23.07 9.85
CA SER A 833 10.06 23.51 9.57
C SER A 833 10.11 24.62 8.52
N VAL A 834 9.35 24.50 7.45
CA VAL A 834 9.29 25.54 6.39
C VAL A 834 8.79 26.86 6.97
N SER A 835 7.75 26.80 7.80
CA SER A 835 7.26 27.98 8.53
C SER A 835 8.33 28.58 9.43
N GLN A 836 9.09 27.76 10.14
CA GLN A 836 10.19 28.21 11.00
C GLN A 836 11.31 28.88 10.21
N PHE A 837 11.65 28.37 9.03
CA PHE A 837 12.62 29.04 8.15
C PHE A 837 12.14 30.42 7.73
N MET A 838 10.87 30.56 7.39
CA MET A 838 10.29 31.88 7.04
C MET A 838 10.36 32.86 8.21
N ILE A 839 10.03 32.40 9.41
CA ILE A 839 10.12 33.18 10.65
C ILE A 839 11.58 33.61 10.89
N ALA A 840 12.52 32.70 10.81
CA ALA A 840 13.93 32.96 11.06
C ALA A 840 14.50 33.99 10.06
N VAL A 841 14.21 33.84 8.78
CA VAL A 841 14.67 34.77 7.75
C VAL A 841 14.07 36.16 7.93
N ASN A 842 12.78 36.24 8.30
CA ASN A 842 12.14 37.54 8.61
C ASN A 842 12.78 38.20 9.83
N GLU A 843 13.03 37.49 10.92
CA GLU A 843 13.67 37.99 12.12
C GLU A 843 15.11 38.46 11.84
N LEU A 844 15.90 37.64 11.15
CA LEU A 844 17.28 37.95 10.80
C LEU A 844 17.37 39.16 9.83
N THR A 845 16.42 39.27 8.92
CA THR A 845 16.32 40.45 8.02
C THR A 845 16.00 41.71 8.80
N ALA A 846 15.07 41.66 9.75
CA ALA A 846 14.73 42.78 10.63
C ALA A 846 15.90 43.20 11.52
N MET A 847 16.77 42.29 11.91
CA MET A 847 17.98 42.54 12.69
C MET A 847 19.16 43.02 11.80
N ASN A 848 18.99 43.02 10.47
CA ASN A 848 20.06 43.21 9.52
C ASN A 848 21.28 42.31 9.81
N CYS A 849 21.02 41.04 10.07
CA CYS A 849 22.03 40.04 10.43
C CYS A 849 22.79 39.54 9.19
N HIS A 850 24.10 39.76 9.16
CA HIS A 850 25.00 39.28 8.10
C HIS A 850 26.20 38.49 8.70
N GLU A 851 26.13 38.14 9.97
CA GLU A 851 27.21 37.47 10.67
C GLU A 851 27.33 35.98 10.26
N ARG A 852 28.53 35.59 9.86
CA ARG A 852 28.83 34.21 9.40
C ARG A 852 28.45 33.13 10.44
N SER A 853 28.65 33.45 11.73
CA SER A 853 28.32 32.50 12.82
C SER A 853 26.84 32.12 12.89
N VAL A 854 25.95 32.90 12.27
CA VAL A 854 24.52 32.60 12.15
C VAL A 854 24.17 32.12 10.75
N LEU A 855 24.67 32.76 9.69
CA LEU A 855 24.30 32.47 8.31
C LEU A 855 24.88 31.14 7.77
N GLU A 856 26.08 30.76 8.21
CA GLU A 856 26.68 29.48 7.79
C GLU A 856 25.91 28.26 8.34
N PRO A 857 25.59 28.21 9.66
CA PRO A 857 24.71 27.15 10.16
C PRO A 857 23.31 27.16 9.54
N LEU A 858 22.75 28.33 9.27
CA LEU A 858 21.43 28.47 8.63
C LEU A 858 21.42 27.83 7.23
N ALA A 859 22.48 27.99 6.46
CA ALA A 859 22.62 27.33 5.15
C ALA A 859 22.61 25.81 5.29
N VAL A 860 23.26 25.25 6.30
CA VAL A 860 23.23 23.82 6.59
C VAL A 860 21.83 23.35 6.98
N LEU A 861 21.12 24.11 7.83
CA LEU A 861 19.75 23.78 8.25
C LEU A 861 18.75 23.71 7.08
N ILE A 862 18.87 24.63 6.13
CA ILE A 862 17.97 24.65 4.98
C ILE A 862 18.35 23.66 3.89
N SER A 863 19.58 23.19 3.86
CA SER A 863 20.08 22.35 2.76
C SER A 863 19.27 21.09 2.49
N PRO A 864 18.68 20.39 3.45
CA PRO A 864 17.82 19.24 3.16
C PRO A 864 16.57 19.63 2.36
N TYR A 865 16.03 20.81 2.61
CA TYR A 865 14.81 21.33 1.96
C TYR A 865 15.08 21.99 0.62
N ALA A 866 16.14 22.78 0.54
CA ALA A 866 16.52 23.58 -0.63
C ALA A 866 18.00 23.39 -0.93
N PRO A 867 18.39 22.24 -1.47
CA PRO A 867 19.79 21.84 -1.58
C PRO A 867 20.59 22.68 -2.57
N HIS A 868 19.98 23.19 -3.63
CA HIS A 868 20.69 23.94 -4.67
C HIS A 868 21.13 25.31 -4.17
N ILE A 869 20.22 26.07 -3.61
CA ILE A 869 20.57 27.37 -3.02
C ILE A 869 21.58 27.22 -1.88
N ALA A 870 21.39 26.19 -1.07
CA ALA A 870 22.29 25.91 0.05
C ALA A 870 23.73 25.59 -0.40
N GLU A 871 23.88 24.80 -1.46
CA GLU A 871 25.20 24.52 -2.06
C GLU A 871 25.86 25.79 -2.57
N GLU A 872 25.09 26.67 -3.23
CA GLU A 872 25.59 27.95 -3.73
C GLU A 872 26.05 28.85 -2.58
N LEU A 873 25.27 28.96 -1.52
CA LEU A 873 25.64 29.75 -0.35
C LEU A 873 26.90 29.19 0.32
N TRP A 874 26.99 27.87 0.47
CA TRP A 874 28.12 27.20 1.08
C TRP A 874 29.41 27.38 0.30
N SER A 875 29.36 27.22 -1.02
CA SER A 875 30.49 27.46 -1.92
C SER A 875 30.97 28.91 -1.88
N THR A 876 30.03 29.86 -1.89
CA THR A 876 30.36 31.30 -1.86
C THR A 876 30.98 31.69 -0.54
N LEU A 877 30.66 31.02 0.57
CA LEU A 877 31.30 31.18 1.86
C LEU A 877 32.74 30.65 1.93
N GLY A 878 33.22 30.01 0.85
CA GLY A 878 34.62 29.60 0.71
C GLY A 878 34.86 28.09 0.93
N HIS A 879 33.84 27.30 1.10
CA HIS A 879 33.97 25.84 1.26
C HIS A 879 34.24 25.18 -0.08
N GLN A 880 35.15 24.20 -0.08
CA GLN A 880 35.58 23.45 -1.27
C GLN A 880 34.79 22.16 -1.46
N THR A 881 34.15 21.66 -0.39
CA THR A 881 33.37 20.41 -0.39
C THR A 881 31.88 20.71 -0.44
N SER A 882 31.08 19.71 -0.81
CA SER A 882 29.61 19.84 -0.80
C SER A 882 29.07 20.10 0.60
N ILE A 883 28.02 20.89 0.70
CA ILE A 883 27.31 21.13 1.97
C ILE A 883 26.71 19.84 2.55
N SER A 884 26.45 18.83 1.70
CA SER A 884 25.89 17.55 2.13
C SER A 884 26.72 16.81 3.16
N THR A 885 28.04 17.09 3.22
CA THR A 885 28.96 16.49 4.19
C THR A 885 29.16 17.32 5.45
N ALA A 886 28.60 18.52 5.51
CA ALA A 886 28.72 19.40 6.67
C ALA A 886 28.01 18.80 7.90
N PRO A 887 28.61 18.87 9.11
CA PRO A 887 27.92 18.44 10.32
C PRO A 887 26.65 19.26 10.57
N PHE A 888 25.60 18.61 11.05
CA PHE A 888 24.39 19.30 11.45
C PHE A 888 24.71 20.26 12.61
N PRO A 889 24.21 21.51 12.59
CA PRO A 889 24.46 22.47 13.65
C PRO A 889 24.00 21.97 15.01
N LYS A 890 24.83 22.15 16.04
CA LYS A 890 24.51 21.72 17.39
C LYS A 890 23.64 22.74 18.09
N PHE A 891 22.55 22.27 18.67
CA PHE A 891 21.69 23.08 19.51
C PHE A 891 22.35 23.36 20.86
N ASN A 892 22.30 24.64 21.30
CA ASN A 892 22.71 25.06 22.62
C ASN A 892 21.58 25.85 23.30
N ALA A 893 21.01 25.29 24.34
CA ALA A 893 19.88 25.86 25.05
C ALA A 893 20.22 27.19 25.77
N GLU A 894 21.48 27.49 26.03
CA GLU A 894 21.92 28.74 26.66
C GLU A 894 21.51 29.97 25.85
N HIS A 895 21.45 29.86 24.51
CA HIS A 895 21.05 30.95 23.63
C HIS A 895 19.53 31.22 23.63
N LEU A 896 18.72 30.32 24.20
CA LEU A 896 17.29 30.50 24.38
C LEU A 896 16.90 31.14 25.71
N VAL A 897 17.85 31.29 26.63
CA VAL A 897 17.57 31.92 27.94
C VAL A 897 17.30 33.40 27.72
N GLU A 898 16.08 33.79 28.05
CA GLU A 898 15.69 35.19 28.02
C GLU A 898 16.36 35.94 29.18
N SER A 899 17.16 36.93 28.84
CA SER A 899 17.77 37.80 29.81
C SER A 899 16.85 38.97 30.19
N SER A 900 15.83 39.23 29.40
CA SER A 900 14.84 40.32 29.60
C SER A 900 13.45 39.87 29.21
N LYS A 901 12.45 40.59 29.69
CA LYS A 901 11.04 40.38 29.34
C LYS A 901 10.30 41.67 29.22
N GLU A 902 9.38 41.71 28.24
CA GLU A 902 8.43 42.81 28.09
C GLU A 902 7.29 42.64 29.10
N TYR A 903 7.21 43.58 30.05
CA TYR A 903 6.13 43.63 31.02
C TYR A 903 5.03 44.57 30.53
N PRO A 904 3.78 44.13 30.48
CA PRO A 904 2.66 45.02 30.31
C PRO A 904 2.50 45.85 31.61
N VAL A 905 2.54 47.20 31.48
CA VAL A 905 2.33 48.12 32.57
C VAL A 905 0.90 48.64 32.51
N SER A 906 0.14 48.31 33.54
CA SER A 906 -1.28 48.66 33.67
C SER A 906 -1.49 49.68 34.77
N PHE A 907 -2.52 50.53 34.63
CA PHE A 907 -3.03 51.46 35.65
C PHE A 907 -4.48 51.09 35.91
N ASN A 908 -4.79 50.71 37.16
CA ASN A 908 -6.10 50.22 37.56
C ASN A 908 -6.63 49.12 36.67
N GLY A 909 -5.77 48.14 36.34
CA GLY A 909 -6.08 47.02 35.48
C GLY A 909 -6.12 47.27 33.97
N LYS A 910 -5.89 48.51 33.51
CA LYS A 910 -5.91 48.90 32.11
C LYS A 910 -4.49 49.08 31.61
N MET A 911 -4.06 48.22 30.69
CA MET A 911 -2.74 48.29 30.08
C MET A 911 -2.55 49.62 29.35
N ARG A 912 -1.39 50.26 29.56
CA ARG A 912 -1.05 51.56 28.94
C ARG A 912 0.18 51.52 28.05
N PHE A 913 1.19 50.75 28.45
CA PHE A 913 2.40 50.56 27.68
C PHE A 913 3.11 49.29 28.08
N THR A 914 4.12 48.87 27.33
CA THR A 914 5.02 47.76 27.69
C THR A 914 6.39 48.29 28.06
N LEU A 915 7.08 47.62 28.99
CA LEU A 915 8.40 47.94 29.48
C LEU A 915 9.29 46.73 29.51
N GLU A 916 10.39 46.77 28.77
CA GLU A 916 11.34 45.67 28.74
C GLU A 916 12.29 45.79 29.95
N LEU A 917 12.32 44.75 30.78
CA LEU A 917 13.15 44.70 31.98
C LEU A 917 13.93 43.37 32.06
N PRO A 918 15.18 43.40 32.61
CA PRO A 918 15.91 42.17 32.89
C PRO A 918 15.16 41.24 33.82
N LEU A 919 15.23 39.93 33.61
CA LEU A 919 14.51 38.92 34.39
C LEU A 919 15.11 38.69 35.79
N ASP A 920 16.34 39.13 36.02
CA ASP A 920 17.06 39.00 37.29
C ASP A 920 16.77 40.10 38.33
N LEU A 921 15.90 41.07 37.98
CA LEU A 921 15.53 42.13 38.88
C LEU A 921 14.59 41.66 40.00
N SER A 922 14.81 42.16 41.21
CA SER A 922 13.87 42.01 42.30
C SER A 922 12.62 42.89 42.09
N LYS A 923 11.55 42.62 42.85
CA LYS A 923 10.31 43.41 42.78
C LYS A 923 10.56 44.86 43.10
N GLU A 924 11.42 45.12 44.07
CA GLU A 924 11.82 46.47 44.49
C GLU A 924 12.54 47.21 43.37
N GLN A 925 13.46 46.49 42.70
CA GLN A 925 14.18 47.08 41.56
C GLN A 925 13.27 47.40 40.37
N ILE A 926 12.29 46.50 40.10
CA ILE A 926 11.28 46.69 39.06
C ILE A 926 10.41 47.88 39.40
N GLU A 927 9.96 48.02 40.63
CA GLU A 927 9.14 49.13 41.10
C GLU A 927 9.88 50.48 40.94
N GLU A 928 11.15 50.48 41.31
CA GLU A 928 11.97 51.70 41.17
C GLU A 928 12.11 52.16 39.72
N ILE A 929 12.33 51.20 38.78
CA ILE A 929 12.48 51.51 37.37
C ILE A 929 11.15 51.97 36.77
N VAL A 930 10.04 51.30 37.12
CA VAL A 930 8.70 51.65 36.60
C VAL A 930 8.29 53.04 37.10
N MET A 931 8.54 53.35 38.36
CA MET A 931 8.18 54.65 38.95
C MET A 931 9.01 55.81 38.36
N LYS A 932 10.21 55.57 37.87
CA LYS A 932 11.05 56.57 37.19
C LYS A 932 10.78 56.70 35.70
N ASP A 933 10.00 55.80 35.08
CA ASP A 933 9.66 55.84 33.65
C ASP A 933 8.79 57.08 33.35
N GLU A 934 9.13 57.81 32.34
CA GLU A 934 8.42 59.05 31.96
C GLU A 934 6.94 58.81 31.64
N ARG A 935 6.60 57.63 31.06
CA ARG A 935 5.23 57.26 30.72
C ARG A 935 4.40 57.00 32.00
N THR A 936 5.03 56.43 33.02
CA THR A 936 4.42 56.22 34.34
C THR A 936 4.17 57.58 35.03
N ILE A 937 5.20 58.45 35.03
CA ILE A 937 5.09 59.78 35.64
C ILE A 937 3.96 60.57 34.97
N LYS A 938 3.86 60.52 33.64
CA LYS A 938 2.77 61.17 32.90
C LYS A 938 1.38 60.60 33.24
N GLN A 939 1.27 59.30 33.39
CA GLN A 939 -0.01 58.65 33.77
C GLN A 939 -0.43 58.96 35.20
N LEU A 940 0.49 59.16 36.13
CA LEU A 940 0.21 59.45 37.52
C LEU A 940 -0.16 60.90 37.79
N GLU A 941 0.17 61.86 36.88
CA GLU A 941 -0.15 63.25 37.00
C GLU A 941 0.22 63.86 38.36
N GLY A 942 1.36 63.49 38.97
CA GLY A 942 1.86 63.89 40.23
C GLY A 942 1.26 63.20 41.44
N LYS A 943 0.42 62.16 41.22
CA LYS A 943 -0.16 61.30 42.29
C LYS A 943 0.76 60.16 42.62
N THR A 944 0.71 59.68 43.86
CA THR A 944 1.39 58.48 44.27
C THR A 944 0.40 57.27 44.20
N PRO A 945 0.76 56.13 43.55
CA PRO A 945 -0.13 54.98 43.54
C PRO A 945 -0.31 54.40 44.96
N ASN A 946 -1.51 53.94 45.25
CA ASN A 946 -1.82 53.31 46.52
C ASN A 946 -1.11 51.96 46.67
N LYS A 947 -0.90 51.29 45.56
CA LYS A 947 -0.22 49.97 45.48
C LYS A 947 0.38 49.70 44.10
N VAL A 948 1.57 49.15 44.09
CA VAL A 948 2.21 48.66 42.87
C VAL A 948 2.24 47.15 42.97
N ILE A 949 1.51 46.48 42.08
CA ILE A 949 1.42 45.01 42.01
C ILE A 949 2.39 44.56 40.91
N ILE A 950 3.40 43.81 41.33
CA ILE A 950 4.41 43.23 40.39
C ILE A 950 4.36 41.73 40.53
N VAL A 951 4.02 41.07 39.44
CA VAL A 951 4.16 39.63 39.27
C VAL A 951 5.38 39.37 38.37
N PRO A 952 6.52 38.97 38.94
CA PRO A 952 7.75 38.75 38.19
C PRO A 952 7.52 37.87 36.96
N GLY A 953 8.01 38.36 35.82
CA GLY A 953 7.85 37.66 34.55
C GLY A 953 6.46 37.75 33.92
N LYS A 954 5.50 38.47 34.51
CA LYS A 954 4.11 38.50 33.99
C LYS A 954 3.56 39.88 33.77
N ILE A 955 3.38 40.68 34.81
CA ILE A 955 2.66 41.96 34.72
C ILE A 955 3.10 42.92 35.81
N ILE A 956 2.97 44.22 35.51
CA ILE A 956 3.07 45.33 36.48
C ILE A 956 1.74 46.09 36.45
N ASN A 957 1.13 46.31 37.59
CA ASN A 957 -0.12 47.08 37.73
C ASN A 957 -0.03 48.09 38.84
N LEU A 958 -0.21 49.36 38.53
CA LEU A 958 -0.27 50.45 39.46
C LEU A 958 -1.74 50.74 39.78
N VAL A 959 -2.06 50.74 41.05
CA VAL A 959 -3.42 50.94 41.58
C VAL A 959 -3.45 52.24 42.40
N GLY A 960 -4.36 53.19 42.09
CA GLY A 960 -4.47 54.44 42.81
C GLY A 960 -5.39 55.44 42.21
#